data_12130563721856223d969b65c3288c38
#
_entry.id   12130563721856223d969b65c3288c38
#
_cell.length_a   1.000
_cell.length_b   1.000
_cell.length_c   1.000
_cell.angle_alpha   90.00
_cell.angle_beta   90.00
_cell.angle_gamma   90.00
#
_symmetry.space_group_name_H-M   'P 1'
#
loop_
_entity.id
_entity.type
_entity.pdbx_description
1 polymer ?
#
loop_
_entity_poly.entity_id
_entity_poly.type
_entity_poly.pdbx_seq_one_letter_code
_entity_poly.pdbx_strand_id
1 'polypeptide(L)'
;MGTMMEVAQLESRLNVEDYKKLQGLFLDSSGASRSLSRDEFVDRACSSVGRGSREEYGLLFDCVAVTEGQRGLILDSDAVRERGRVAWTGLCAFLTLELSEKLKSSGTGPAPRWKPPRSLACPHRDPVRKVLYLQSSAQYLTVSQGGSLGLRDEDMSLVHTRRLQNSTVTAKDLWVTDMVLLHNVQKIAVSFTSKELCFYDLLSKQDFSCKYKLQGLKFTPWCLDYWADPSLPDQAVLTIGDTGGQVTVLCFNSAQISLFERLVPRTDSDPADVVLWEDLVKGKHCSCYIMSHQAHEPAWVRRVRYLPSLEAFASCSTGPQSSMVISWREKDSRRLRVSSFSTQRGVLDMDHHRELNVIATAGVDHAVLLWNPYASSRPLCVLSAHAGPVAAVRFVQTKQQLLSFSKDKVLCVWDVCNRRCEHRLTGVFPDARDDAHTLLFLHEERRRVLLSFNSLLLLLETTEEEKTISSHPHPATCVLYNSLFRQVVSSDSASSVICWLADTGQKVKQFRRCHGNAGISTMALDGTQTRLFTAGSDGEVKVWDFNGRCLHTMNAGLGRAVAITQVLLLKRSILVMGWDRILTVFHLHSFSQPSVEPSEWSGGAQHRGHVLCAAFQPPQTLATGSDDGEIIVWNNSTEKALRRLRLHAEHDCTKPQGNYLGFQSSSTDTDESESRHAVTRLLFIPGRTSVAAAAALLYCP
;
A
#
# COMPACT_ATOMS: atom_id res chain seq x y z
N MET A 1 -21.03 10.50 20.83
CA MET A 1 -20.21 9.27 20.71
C MET A 1 -20.93 8.12 20.01
N GLY A 2 -22.24 7.89 20.23
CA GLY A 2 -22.99 6.82 19.54
C GLY A 2 -23.11 7.02 18.02
N THR A 3 -23.43 8.22 17.57
CA THR A 3 -23.63 8.56 16.14
C THR A 3 -22.36 8.42 15.27
N MET A 4 -21.18 8.75 15.78
CA MET A 4 -19.91 8.54 15.07
C MET A 4 -19.54 7.06 14.91
N MET A 5 -19.97 6.22 15.85
CA MET A 5 -19.68 4.78 15.81
C MET A 5 -20.51 4.06 14.73
N GLU A 6 -21.72 4.53 14.43
CA GLU A 6 -22.60 3.98 13.38
C GLU A 6 -22.13 4.36 11.96
N VAL A 7 -21.66 5.58 11.76
CA VAL A 7 -21.07 6.02 10.48
C VAL A 7 -19.79 5.22 10.16
N ALA A 8 -18.94 4.98 11.16
CA ALA A 8 -17.74 4.16 11.00
C ALA A 8 -18.05 2.69 10.60
N GLN A 9 -19.24 2.18 10.92
CA GLN A 9 -19.69 0.87 10.49
C GLN A 9 -20.12 0.84 9.02
N LEU A 10 -20.77 1.89 8.52
CA LEU A 10 -21.15 2.00 7.12
C LEU A 10 -19.91 2.07 6.22
N GLU A 11 -18.96 2.94 6.52
CA GLU A 11 -17.73 3.12 5.75
C GLU A 11 -16.91 1.82 5.62
N SER A 12 -16.88 1.02 6.68
CA SER A 12 -16.16 -0.26 6.67
C SER A 12 -16.79 -1.31 5.76
N ARG A 13 -18.07 -1.13 5.37
CA ARG A 13 -18.84 -2.06 4.52
C ARG A 13 -18.87 -1.65 3.05
N LEU A 14 -18.55 -0.38 2.72
CA LEU A 14 -18.51 0.11 1.34
C LEU A 14 -17.23 -0.34 0.64
N ASN A 15 -17.37 -0.77 -0.61
CA ASN A 15 -16.26 -1.13 -1.48
C ASN A 15 -15.98 -0.04 -2.54
N VAL A 16 -14.94 -0.23 -3.36
CA VAL A 16 -14.55 0.75 -4.40
C VAL A 16 -15.66 0.97 -5.43
N GLU A 17 -16.44 -0.06 -5.76
CA GLU A 17 -17.57 0.08 -6.68
C GLU A 17 -18.71 0.89 -6.08
N ASP A 18 -18.94 0.71 -4.77
CA ASP A 18 -19.93 1.50 -4.03
C ASP A 18 -19.52 2.97 -3.99
N TYR A 19 -18.23 3.26 -3.78
CA TYR A 19 -17.70 4.63 -3.85
C TYR A 19 -17.78 5.23 -5.26
N LYS A 20 -17.58 4.46 -6.32
CA LYS A 20 -17.80 4.91 -7.71
C LYS A 20 -19.28 5.25 -7.97
N LYS A 21 -20.19 4.43 -7.46
CA LYS A 21 -21.62 4.72 -7.52
C LYS A 21 -21.98 5.98 -6.75
N LEU A 22 -21.45 6.15 -5.54
CA LEU A 22 -21.60 7.38 -4.76
C LEU A 22 -21.07 8.60 -5.50
N GLN A 23 -19.89 8.50 -6.14
CA GLN A 23 -19.36 9.58 -6.98
C GLN A 23 -20.30 9.94 -8.11
N GLY A 24 -20.89 8.96 -8.77
CA GLY A 24 -21.86 9.16 -9.85
C GLY A 24 -23.11 9.96 -9.43
N LEU A 25 -23.49 9.91 -8.14
CA LEU A 25 -24.63 10.69 -7.63
C LEU A 25 -24.37 12.20 -7.64
N PHE A 26 -23.11 12.59 -7.54
CA PHE A 26 -22.67 13.99 -7.53
C PHE A 26 -22.32 14.52 -8.93
N LEU A 27 -22.61 13.77 -9.98
CA LEU A 27 -22.48 14.21 -11.37
C LEU A 27 -23.87 14.43 -11.96
N ASP A 28 -24.00 15.47 -12.78
CA ASP A 28 -25.21 15.69 -13.59
C ASP A 28 -25.14 14.96 -14.94
N SER A 29 -26.17 15.08 -15.75
CA SER A 29 -26.23 14.48 -17.09
C SER A 29 -25.15 15.00 -18.05
N SER A 30 -24.53 16.12 -17.74
CA SER A 30 -23.43 16.73 -18.51
C SER A 30 -22.04 16.35 -17.94
N GLY A 31 -21.97 15.61 -16.82
CA GLY A 31 -20.75 15.26 -16.14
C GLY A 31 -20.19 16.37 -15.22
N ALA A 32 -20.93 17.46 -15.02
CA ALA A 32 -20.55 18.52 -14.10
C ALA A 32 -20.83 18.11 -12.64
N SER A 33 -19.98 18.55 -11.71
CA SER A 33 -20.14 18.28 -10.28
C SER A 33 -21.28 19.12 -9.70
N ARG A 34 -22.16 18.46 -8.93
CA ARG A 34 -23.26 19.09 -8.20
C ARG A 34 -23.19 18.81 -6.72
N SER A 35 -23.85 19.66 -5.92
CA SER A 35 -24.12 19.43 -4.51
C SER A 35 -25.50 18.79 -4.33
N LEU A 36 -25.64 17.92 -3.33
CA LEU A 36 -26.89 17.22 -3.02
C LEU A 36 -27.43 17.68 -1.66
N SER A 37 -28.75 17.78 -1.56
CA SER A 37 -29.44 17.92 -0.27
C SER A 37 -29.47 16.58 0.48
N ARG A 38 -29.81 16.62 1.78
CA ARG A 38 -29.86 15.42 2.63
C ARG A 38 -30.78 14.33 2.03
N ASP A 39 -32.00 14.71 1.68
CA ASP A 39 -32.99 13.75 1.18
C ASP A 39 -32.60 13.21 -0.20
N GLU A 40 -32.14 14.09 -1.10
CA GLU A 40 -31.61 13.67 -2.40
C GLU A 40 -30.42 12.71 -2.29
N PHE A 41 -29.51 12.95 -1.36
CA PHE A 41 -28.36 12.07 -1.12
C PHE A 41 -28.81 10.71 -0.58
N VAL A 42 -29.65 10.69 0.45
CA VAL A 42 -30.12 9.45 1.09
C VAL A 42 -30.92 8.59 0.10
N ASP A 43 -31.88 9.18 -0.62
CA ASP A 43 -32.71 8.45 -1.59
C ASP A 43 -31.90 7.83 -2.71
N ARG A 44 -30.96 8.58 -3.27
CA ARG A 44 -30.11 8.10 -4.35
C ARG A 44 -29.05 7.11 -3.89
N ALA A 45 -28.44 7.32 -2.73
CA ALA A 45 -27.49 6.40 -2.16
C ALA A 45 -28.14 5.03 -1.89
N CYS A 46 -29.31 5.01 -1.24
CA CYS A 46 -30.05 3.77 -1.00
C CYS A 46 -30.47 3.06 -2.27
N SER A 47 -30.81 3.78 -3.33
CA SER A 47 -31.23 3.17 -4.62
C SER A 47 -30.04 2.65 -5.46
N SER A 48 -28.86 3.28 -5.35
CA SER A 48 -27.70 2.99 -6.21
C SER A 48 -26.69 2.07 -5.54
N VAL A 49 -26.50 2.20 -4.23
CA VAL A 49 -25.55 1.42 -3.44
C VAL A 49 -26.34 0.35 -2.70
N GLY A 50 -26.16 -0.91 -3.06
CA GLY A 50 -26.91 -2.02 -2.46
C GLY A 50 -26.55 -2.36 -1.00
N ARG A 51 -25.93 -1.42 -0.26
CA ARG A 51 -25.46 -1.58 1.11
C ARG A 51 -25.73 -0.31 1.90
N GLY A 52 -26.04 -0.47 3.19
CA GLY A 52 -26.37 0.64 4.07
C GLY A 52 -27.88 0.90 4.17
N SER A 53 -28.29 1.47 5.32
CA SER A 53 -29.67 1.88 5.58
C SER A 53 -29.87 3.37 5.33
N ARG A 54 -31.13 3.80 5.24
CA ARG A 54 -31.48 5.23 5.13
C ARG A 54 -30.95 6.05 6.31
N GLU A 55 -30.96 5.45 7.49
CA GLU A 55 -30.49 6.09 8.72
C GLU A 55 -28.97 6.29 8.69
N GLU A 56 -28.21 5.26 8.24
CA GLU A 56 -26.76 5.32 8.13
C GLU A 56 -26.29 6.37 7.10
N TYR A 57 -26.93 6.45 5.93
CA TYR A 57 -26.64 7.50 4.94
C TYR A 57 -27.05 8.90 5.42
N GLY A 58 -28.14 8.99 6.19
CA GLY A 58 -28.56 10.24 6.82
C GLY A 58 -27.51 10.73 7.83
N LEU A 59 -27.02 9.86 8.69
CA LEU A 59 -25.96 10.15 9.65
C LEU A 59 -24.63 10.53 8.97
N LEU A 60 -24.26 9.82 7.91
CA LEU A 60 -23.08 10.16 7.11
C LEU A 60 -23.19 11.57 6.53
N PHE A 61 -24.33 11.91 5.95
CA PHE A 61 -24.59 13.25 5.42
C PHE A 61 -24.46 14.32 6.50
N ASP A 62 -25.10 14.11 7.64
CA ASP A 62 -25.10 15.05 8.76
C ASP A 62 -23.68 15.30 9.30
N CYS A 63 -22.86 14.25 9.40
CA CYS A 63 -21.44 14.36 9.79
C CYS A 63 -20.62 15.15 8.77
N VAL A 64 -20.82 14.92 7.47
CA VAL A 64 -20.14 15.67 6.40
C VAL A 64 -20.55 17.14 6.40
N ALA A 65 -21.86 17.43 6.54
CA ALA A 65 -22.38 18.79 6.57
C ALA A 65 -21.86 19.60 7.75
N VAL A 66 -21.73 18.98 8.95
CA VAL A 66 -21.13 19.62 10.13
C VAL A 66 -19.66 19.96 9.87
N THR A 67 -18.91 19.06 9.23
CA THR A 67 -17.50 19.24 8.94
C THR A 67 -17.27 20.34 7.88
N GLU A 68 -18.12 20.45 6.88
CA GLU A 68 -18.11 21.53 5.90
C GLU A 68 -18.53 22.88 6.51
N GLY A 69 -19.53 22.88 7.40
CA GLY A 69 -19.99 24.08 8.13
C GLY A 69 -18.92 24.68 9.05
N GLN A 70 -18.12 23.87 9.72
CA GLN A 70 -16.99 24.31 10.52
C GLN A 70 -15.84 24.90 9.69
N ARG A 71 -15.66 24.42 8.44
CA ARG A 71 -14.68 24.95 7.48
C ARG A 71 -15.13 26.27 6.82
N GLY A 72 -16.43 26.40 6.59
CA GLY A 72 -17.03 27.64 6.01
C GLY A 72 -16.92 28.87 6.90
N LEU A 73 -16.69 28.70 8.21
CA LEU A 73 -16.43 29.80 9.15
C LEU A 73 -15.02 30.43 8.98
N ILE A 74 -14.12 29.80 8.23
CA ILE A 74 -12.76 30.27 7.96
C ILE A 74 -12.60 30.89 6.55
N LEU A 75 -13.52 30.62 5.62
CA LEU A 75 -13.43 31.02 4.22
C LEU A 75 -14.79 31.49 3.67
N ASP A 76 -14.88 32.79 3.41
CA ASP A 76 -15.79 33.54 2.52
C ASP A 76 -17.33 33.59 2.72
N SER A 77 -17.83 34.83 2.58
CA SER A 77 -19.21 35.30 2.67
C SER A 77 -20.20 34.75 1.61
N ASP A 78 -19.74 34.09 0.55
CA ASP A 78 -20.62 33.52 -0.49
C ASP A 78 -21.10 32.09 -0.19
N ALA A 79 -20.46 31.39 0.75
CA ALA A 79 -20.85 30.04 1.19
C ALA A 79 -22.11 29.99 2.08
N VAL A 80 -22.63 31.15 2.46
CA VAL A 80 -23.82 31.27 3.35
C VAL A 80 -25.13 30.86 2.66
N ARG A 81 -25.15 30.77 1.31
CA ARG A 81 -26.37 30.46 0.52
C ARG A 81 -26.66 28.98 0.32
N GLU A 82 -25.73 28.07 0.61
CA GLU A 82 -25.92 26.62 0.43
C GLU A 82 -25.89 25.81 1.73
N ARG A 83 -26.36 26.36 2.84
CA ARG A 83 -26.50 25.60 4.09
C ARG A 83 -27.39 24.37 3.88
N GLY A 84 -26.81 23.18 4.04
CA GLY A 84 -27.53 21.92 3.93
C GLY A 84 -27.33 21.13 2.64
N ARG A 85 -26.35 21.49 1.82
CA ARG A 85 -25.96 20.69 0.65
C ARG A 85 -24.49 20.24 0.78
N VAL A 86 -24.23 19.00 0.40
CA VAL A 86 -22.89 18.38 0.44
C VAL A 86 -22.40 18.15 -0.99
N ALA A 87 -21.12 18.44 -1.24
CA ALA A 87 -20.43 18.15 -2.49
C ALA A 87 -19.58 16.87 -2.37
N TRP A 88 -19.21 16.26 -3.49
CA TRP A 88 -18.33 15.09 -3.52
C TRP A 88 -16.98 15.35 -2.84
N THR A 89 -16.43 16.55 -3.01
CA THR A 89 -15.17 16.96 -2.36
C THR A 89 -15.27 16.97 -0.83
N GLY A 90 -16.41 17.39 -0.29
CA GLY A 90 -16.69 17.38 1.15
C GLY A 90 -16.79 15.96 1.71
N LEU A 91 -17.51 15.08 1.02
CA LEU A 91 -17.60 13.67 1.39
C LEU A 91 -16.22 12.99 1.37
N CYS A 92 -15.42 13.19 0.32
CA CYS A 92 -14.05 12.65 0.25
C CYS A 92 -13.16 13.19 1.37
N ALA A 93 -13.25 14.48 1.68
CA ALA A 93 -12.48 15.11 2.73
C ALA A 93 -12.84 14.54 4.12
N PHE A 94 -14.13 14.34 4.39
CA PHE A 94 -14.61 13.72 5.62
C PHE A 94 -14.10 12.29 5.77
N LEU A 95 -14.29 11.46 4.74
CA LEU A 95 -13.84 10.06 4.74
C LEU A 95 -12.32 9.94 4.93
N THR A 96 -11.54 10.87 4.37
CA THR A 96 -10.09 10.88 4.56
C THR A 96 -9.70 11.27 5.98
N LEU A 97 -10.42 12.21 6.61
CA LEU A 97 -10.22 12.59 8.01
C LEU A 97 -10.56 11.42 8.95
N GLU A 98 -11.69 10.77 8.74
CA GLU A 98 -12.10 9.59 9.51
C GLU A 98 -11.06 8.47 9.42
N LEU A 99 -10.56 8.17 8.21
CA LEU A 99 -9.48 7.22 8.02
C LEU A 99 -8.21 7.62 8.79
N SER A 100 -7.86 8.91 8.77
CA SER A 100 -6.67 9.40 9.47
C SER A 100 -6.83 9.37 11.00
N GLU A 101 -8.03 9.61 11.53
CA GLU A 101 -8.32 9.54 12.96
C GLU A 101 -8.37 8.08 13.46
N LYS A 102 -8.93 7.18 12.66
CA LYS A 102 -8.87 5.72 12.92
C LYS A 102 -7.43 5.22 12.96
N LEU A 103 -6.56 5.73 12.08
CA LEU A 103 -5.13 5.42 12.10
C LEU A 103 -4.39 5.95 13.34
N LYS A 104 -4.82 7.10 13.89
CA LYS A 104 -4.21 7.72 15.08
C LYS A 104 -4.49 7.00 16.38
N SER A 105 -5.69 6.54 16.57
CA SER A 105 -6.14 5.98 17.84
C SER A 105 -5.66 4.54 18.08
N SER A 106 -4.87 3.96 17.16
CA SER A 106 -4.37 2.59 17.24
C SER A 106 -2.99 2.42 17.89
N GLY A 107 -2.30 3.48 18.24
CA GLY A 107 -0.89 3.35 18.57
C GLY A 107 -0.54 3.51 20.04
N THR A 108 -0.32 2.44 20.78
CA THR A 108 0.47 2.44 22.02
C THR A 108 1.79 1.68 21.91
N GLY A 109 2.12 1.13 20.74
CA GLY A 109 3.41 0.50 20.46
C GLY A 109 4.16 1.22 19.33
N PRO A 110 5.50 1.26 19.36
CA PRO A 110 6.25 1.78 18.23
C PRO A 110 5.92 0.95 16.99
N ALA A 111 5.51 1.66 15.95
CA ALA A 111 5.19 1.07 14.67
C ALA A 111 6.38 0.28 14.11
N PRO A 112 6.19 -0.94 13.54
CA PRO A 112 7.28 -1.67 12.92
C PRO A 112 7.86 -0.84 11.77
N ARG A 113 9.13 -0.46 11.89
CA ARG A 113 9.83 0.25 10.82
C ARG A 113 10.31 -0.76 9.80
N TRP A 114 9.92 -0.58 8.56
CA TRP A 114 10.32 -1.43 7.43
C TRP A 114 11.59 -0.90 6.77
N LYS A 115 12.57 -1.77 6.57
CA LYS A 115 13.69 -1.47 5.67
C LYS A 115 13.20 -1.30 4.24
N PRO A 116 13.91 -0.55 3.38
CA PRO A 116 13.61 -0.51 1.97
C PRO A 116 13.52 -1.92 1.38
N PRO A 117 12.51 -2.24 0.55
CA PRO A 117 12.36 -3.58 -0.02
C PRO A 117 13.56 -3.93 -0.89
N ARG A 118 14.15 -5.11 -0.64
CA ARG A 118 15.28 -5.63 -1.40
C ARG A 118 14.76 -6.62 -2.45
N SER A 119 15.07 -6.36 -3.72
CA SER A 119 14.82 -7.31 -4.79
C SER A 119 15.86 -8.42 -4.74
N LEU A 120 15.41 -9.67 -4.73
CA LEU A 120 16.29 -10.83 -4.69
C LEU A 120 16.46 -11.38 -6.11
N ALA A 121 17.71 -11.73 -6.47
CA ALA A 121 17.98 -12.41 -7.73
C ALA A 121 17.20 -13.73 -7.75
N CYS A 122 16.28 -13.89 -8.70
CA CYS A 122 15.42 -15.08 -8.78
C CYS A 122 15.90 -15.97 -9.94
N PRO A 123 16.19 -17.26 -9.68
CA PRO A 123 16.62 -18.18 -10.72
C PRO A 123 15.43 -18.67 -11.58
N HIS A 124 14.20 -18.35 -11.15
CA HIS A 124 12.99 -18.82 -11.77
C HIS A 124 12.58 -17.94 -12.96
N ARG A 125 12.20 -18.55 -14.06
CA ARG A 125 11.58 -17.86 -15.20
C ARG A 125 10.06 -17.81 -15.09
N ASP A 126 9.50 -18.77 -14.36
CA ASP A 126 8.07 -18.95 -14.14
C ASP A 126 7.65 -18.40 -12.78
N PRO A 127 6.34 -18.20 -12.54
CA PRO A 127 5.83 -17.74 -11.26
C PRO A 127 6.27 -18.61 -10.08
N VAL A 128 6.70 -17.98 -8.99
CA VAL A 128 7.01 -18.66 -7.73
C VAL A 128 5.70 -19.12 -7.09
N ARG A 129 5.58 -20.42 -6.83
CA ARG A 129 4.39 -21.04 -6.25
C ARG A 129 4.41 -21.15 -4.75
N LYS A 130 5.58 -21.41 -4.18
CA LYS A 130 5.73 -21.55 -2.74
C LYS A 130 7.12 -21.14 -2.27
N VAL A 131 7.17 -20.65 -1.04
CA VAL A 131 8.39 -20.45 -0.25
C VAL A 131 8.24 -21.23 1.04
N LEU A 132 9.26 -21.99 1.42
CA LEU A 132 9.36 -22.73 2.67
C LEU A 132 10.66 -22.35 3.39
N TYR A 133 10.66 -22.44 4.71
CA TYR A 133 11.87 -22.33 5.51
C TYR A 133 12.22 -23.69 6.08
N LEU A 134 13.45 -24.13 5.87
CA LEU A 134 14.01 -25.39 6.36
C LEU A 134 14.76 -25.11 7.65
N GLN A 135 14.15 -25.40 8.80
CA GLN A 135 14.76 -25.15 10.11
C GLN A 135 16.05 -25.96 10.30
N SER A 136 16.11 -27.20 9.79
CA SER A 136 17.28 -28.09 9.95
C SER A 136 18.56 -27.56 9.29
N SER A 137 18.45 -26.80 8.20
CA SER A 137 19.59 -26.26 7.45
C SER A 137 19.63 -24.72 7.49
N ALA A 138 18.67 -24.07 8.16
CA ALA A 138 18.50 -22.61 8.19
C ALA A 138 18.43 -21.98 6.80
N GLN A 139 17.73 -22.62 5.87
CA GLN A 139 17.66 -22.21 4.46
C GLN A 139 16.23 -21.98 4.00
N TYR A 140 16.07 -21.12 2.97
CA TYR A 140 14.80 -20.92 2.31
C TYR A 140 14.75 -21.69 1.00
N LEU A 141 13.67 -22.43 0.80
CA LEU A 141 13.41 -23.20 -0.41
C LEU A 141 12.27 -22.52 -1.19
N THR A 142 12.52 -22.18 -2.44
CA THR A 142 11.52 -21.63 -3.36
C THR A 142 11.23 -22.61 -4.47
N VAL A 143 9.98 -22.74 -4.89
CA VAL A 143 9.59 -23.55 -6.05
C VAL A 143 8.82 -22.72 -7.06
N SER A 144 9.18 -22.84 -8.34
CA SER A 144 8.46 -22.23 -9.45
C SER A 144 7.38 -23.17 -10.02
N GLN A 145 6.48 -22.59 -10.79
CA GLN A 145 5.44 -23.33 -11.52
C GLN A 145 6.03 -24.41 -12.44
N GLY A 146 7.15 -24.15 -13.09
CA GLY A 146 7.85 -25.11 -13.96
C GLY A 146 8.71 -26.13 -13.22
N GLY A 147 8.62 -26.24 -11.88
CA GLY A 147 9.35 -27.23 -11.06
C GLY A 147 10.82 -26.90 -10.80
N SER A 148 11.25 -25.65 -11.02
CA SER A 148 12.59 -25.20 -10.62
C SER A 148 12.59 -24.90 -9.11
N LEU A 149 13.55 -25.49 -8.39
CA LEU A 149 13.82 -25.23 -6.97
C LEU A 149 14.97 -24.27 -6.83
N GLY A 150 14.83 -23.28 -5.96
CA GLY A 150 15.91 -22.38 -5.55
C GLY A 150 16.15 -22.49 -4.05
N LEU A 151 17.37 -22.82 -3.66
CA LEU A 151 17.80 -22.89 -2.28
C LEU A 151 18.58 -21.64 -1.92
N ARG A 152 18.21 -20.97 -0.82
CA ARG A 152 18.82 -19.73 -0.35
C ARG A 152 19.29 -19.88 1.09
N ASP A 153 20.38 -19.23 1.40
CA ASP A 153 20.90 -19.13 2.78
C ASP A 153 20.10 -18.13 3.64
N GLU A 154 20.55 -17.95 4.87
CA GLU A 154 19.97 -16.97 5.80
C GLU A 154 20.06 -15.53 5.30
N ASP A 155 21.09 -15.19 4.53
CA ASP A 155 21.29 -13.85 3.95
C ASP A 155 20.49 -13.61 2.67
N MET A 156 19.66 -14.59 2.30
CA MET A 156 18.86 -14.61 1.07
C MET A 156 19.70 -14.71 -0.20
N SER A 157 20.97 -15.09 -0.11
CA SER A 157 21.79 -15.36 -1.27
C SER A 157 21.43 -16.72 -1.87
N LEU A 158 21.42 -16.82 -3.19
CA LEU A 158 21.09 -18.05 -3.88
C LEU A 158 22.27 -19.02 -3.79
N VAL A 159 22.08 -20.17 -3.12
CA VAL A 159 23.11 -21.20 -2.96
C VAL A 159 23.10 -22.19 -4.13
N HIS A 160 21.93 -22.77 -4.40
CA HIS A 160 21.75 -23.76 -5.45
C HIS A 160 20.43 -23.61 -6.17
N THR A 161 20.41 -24.03 -7.44
CA THR A 161 19.20 -24.17 -8.24
C THR A 161 19.12 -25.60 -8.76
N ARG A 162 17.96 -26.23 -8.59
CA ARG A 162 17.71 -27.59 -9.04
C ARG A 162 16.36 -27.67 -9.74
N ARG A 163 16.10 -28.74 -10.48
CA ARG A 163 14.82 -29.00 -11.12
C ARG A 163 14.25 -30.30 -10.59
N LEU A 164 12.97 -30.25 -10.21
CA LEU A 164 12.24 -31.46 -9.85
C LEU A 164 12.13 -32.36 -11.08
N GLN A 165 12.55 -33.59 -10.93
CA GLN A 165 12.39 -34.61 -11.98
C GLN A 165 11.13 -35.40 -11.69
N ASN A 166 10.31 -35.55 -12.73
CA ASN A 166 9.18 -36.49 -12.73
C ASN A 166 9.30 -37.36 -13.98
N SER A 167 9.51 -38.67 -13.76
CA SER A 167 9.83 -39.63 -14.81
C SER A 167 8.66 -39.97 -15.77
N THR A 168 7.43 -39.54 -15.44
CA THR A 168 6.23 -39.99 -16.14
C THR A 168 5.61 -39.00 -17.10
N VAL A 169 6.00 -37.70 -17.04
CA VAL A 169 5.38 -36.66 -17.88
C VAL A 169 6.46 -35.77 -18.53
N THR A 170 6.27 -35.46 -19.80
CA THR A 170 7.13 -34.53 -20.52
C THR A 170 7.13 -33.19 -19.88
N ALA A 171 8.31 -32.60 -19.69
CA ALA A 171 8.57 -31.41 -18.90
C ALA A 171 7.81 -30.13 -19.35
N LYS A 172 7.12 -30.15 -20.49
CA LYS A 172 6.40 -28.98 -21.03
C LYS A 172 5.03 -28.77 -20.42
N ASP A 173 4.38 -29.80 -19.92
CA ASP A 173 2.97 -29.75 -19.47
C ASP A 173 2.80 -30.02 -17.98
N LEU A 174 3.89 -30.16 -17.25
CA LEU A 174 3.89 -30.48 -15.85
C LEU A 174 4.12 -29.20 -15.01
N TRP A 175 3.05 -28.69 -14.38
CA TRP A 175 3.14 -27.58 -13.47
C TRP A 175 3.02 -28.01 -12.02
N VAL A 176 3.88 -27.42 -11.18
CA VAL A 176 3.74 -27.49 -9.72
C VAL A 176 2.55 -26.64 -9.30
N THR A 177 1.65 -27.20 -8.51
CA THR A 177 0.50 -26.49 -7.96
C THR A 177 0.78 -25.98 -6.55
N ASP A 178 1.35 -26.81 -5.66
CA ASP A 178 1.76 -26.41 -4.31
C ASP A 178 2.90 -27.30 -3.79
N MET A 179 3.51 -26.93 -2.68
CA MET A 179 4.58 -27.65 -1.98
C MET A 179 4.44 -27.49 -0.48
N VAL A 180 4.65 -28.55 0.29
CA VAL A 180 4.63 -28.51 1.75
C VAL A 180 5.79 -29.29 2.36
N LEU A 181 6.30 -28.80 3.49
CA LEU A 181 7.39 -29.43 4.26
C LEU A 181 6.80 -30.41 5.28
N LEU A 182 7.27 -31.65 5.23
CA LEU A 182 7.03 -32.68 6.25
C LEU A 182 8.22 -32.66 7.23
N HIS A 183 8.14 -31.76 8.20
CA HIS A 183 9.28 -31.43 9.07
C HIS A 183 9.74 -32.58 9.97
N ASN A 184 8.82 -33.45 10.43
CA ASN A 184 9.12 -34.61 11.28
C ASN A 184 9.86 -35.74 10.54
N VAL A 185 9.74 -35.81 9.21
CA VAL A 185 10.34 -36.85 8.36
C VAL A 185 11.36 -36.32 7.35
N GLN A 186 11.67 -35.02 7.41
CA GLN A 186 12.61 -34.33 6.53
C GLN A 186 12.35 -34.59 5.04
N LYS A 187 11.08 -34.47 4.63
CA LYS A 187 10.63 -34.63 3.24
C LYS A 187 9.82 -33.44 2.79
N ILE A 188 9.73 -33.23 1.48
CA ILE A 188 8.78 -32.29 0.88
C ILE A 188 7.76 -33.08 0.06
N ALA A 189 6.50 -32.70 0.17
CA ALA A 189 5.45 -33.16 -0.74
C ALA A 189 5.16 -32.06 -1.76
N VAL A 190 5.15 -32.43 -3.03
CA VAL A 190 4.90 -31.52 -4.16
C VAL A 190 3.76 -32.07 -4.99
N SER A 191 2.76 -31.23 -5.23
CA SER A 191 1.61 -31.56 -6.07
C SER A 191 1.76 -31.00 -7.48
N PHE A 192 1.22 -31.75 -8.45
CA PHE A 192 1.35 -31.44 -9.86
C PHE A 192 0.00 -31.42 -10.59
N THR A 193 -0.05 -30.72 -11.72
CA THR A 193 -1.22 -30.72 -12.62
C THR A 193 -1.51 -32.09 -13.25
N SER A 194 -0.53 -32.99 -13.26
CA SER A 194 -0.69 -34.41 -13.69
C SER A 194 -1.56 -35.26 -12.76
N LYS A 195 -2.18 -34.67 -11.73
CA LYS A 195 -2.95 -35.35 -10.67
C LYS A 195 -2.10 -36.32 -9.83
N GLU A 196 -0.86 -35.94 -9.59
CA GLU A 196 0.10 -36.72 -8.82
C GLU A 196 0.60 -35.89 -7.64
N LEU A 197 0.99 -36.59 -6.58
CA LEU A 197 1.66 -36.03 -5.40
C LEU A 197 2.95 -36.82 -5.18
N CYS A 198 4.09 -36.10 -5.24
CA CYS A 198 5.41 -36.73 -5.09
C CYS A 198 6.06 -36.28 -3.79
N PHE A 199 6.72 -37.21 -3.11
CA PHE A 199 7.44 -37.00 -1.87
C PHE A 199 8.94 -37.15 -2.11
N TYR A 200 9.68 -36.06 -1.89
CA TYR A 200 11.12 -35.97 -2.10
C TYR A 200 11.86 -35.91 -0.76
N ASP A 201 13.00 -36.59 -0.71
CA ASP A 201 13.85 -36.61 0.48
C ASP A 201 14.80 -35.40 0.49
N LEU A 202 14.86 -34.69 1.61
CA LEU A 202 15.76 -33.55 1.81
C LEU A 202 17.16 -33.95 2.30
N LEU A 203 17.30 -35.11 2.94
CA LEU A 203 18.55 -35.59 3.52
C LEU A 203 19.44 -36.36 2.55
N SER A 204 18.89 -36.75 1.40
CA SER A 204 19.62 -37.51 0.39
C SER A 204 20.75 -36.68 -0.19
N LYS A 205 21.97 -37.18 -0.16
CA LYS A 205 23.13 -36.61 -0.88
C LYS A 205 22.91 -36.59 -2.40
N GLN A 206 21.97 -37.40 -2.88
CA GLN A 206 21.52 -37.43 -4.28
C GLN A 206 20.28 -36.54 -4.41
N ASP A 207 20.43 -35.47 -5.11
CA ASP A 207 19.50 -34.52 -5.69
C ASP A 207 18.00 -34.77 -5.52
N PHE A 208 17.40 -34.41 -4.37
CA PHE A 208 15.95 -34.47 -4.14
C PHE A 208 15.31 -35.73 -4.75
N SER A 209 15.73 -36.93 -4.32
CA SER A 209 15.21 -38.17 -4.83
C SER A 209 13.75 -38.36 -4.46
N CYS A 210 12.91 -38.69 -5.44
CA CYS A 210 11.50 -39.04 -5.19
C CYS A 210 11.43 -40.38 -4.46
N LYS A 211 10.83 -40.39 -3.26
CA LYS A 211 10.65 -41.66 -2.47
C LYS A 211 9.30 -42.30 -2.70
N TYR A 212 8.25 -41.46 -2.65
CA TYR A 212 6.88 -41.94 -2.86
C TYR A 212 6.21 -41.12 -3.95
N LYS A 213 5.38 -41.79 -4.75
CA LYS A 213 4.57 -41.17 -5.80
C LYS A 213 3.13 -41.62 -5.70
N LEU A 214 2.26 -40.74 -5.22
CA LEU A 214 0.83 -41.00 -5.16
C LEU A 214 0.17 -40.68 -6.51
N GLN A 215 -0.49 -41.66 -7.10
CA GLN A 215 -1.14 -41.59 -8.40
C GLN A 215 -2.60 -42.01 -8.33
N GLY A 216 -3.39 -41.66 -9.38
CA GLY A 216 -4.80 -42.04 -9.51
C GLY A 216 -5.76 -41.11 -8.79
N LEU A 217 -5.34 -39.87 -8.46
CA LEU A 217 -6.24 -38.86 -7.94
C LEU A 217 -7.29 -38.46 -8.98
N LYS A 218 -8.55 -38.30 -8.56
CA LYS A 218 -9.65 -37.92 -9.44
C LYS A 218 -9.49 -36.53 -10.03
N PHE A 219 -9.12 -35.56 -9.18
CA PHE A 219 -8.92 -34.17 -9.52
C PHE A 219 -7.48 -33.72 -9.24
N THR A 220 -7.09 -32.60 -9.82
CA THR A 220 -5.76 -32.02 -9.59
C THR A 220 -5.65 -31.51 -8.17
N PRO A 221 -4.67 -31.96 -7.35
CA PRO A 221 -4.40 -31.39 -6.05
C PRO A 221 -3.86 -29.97 -6.23
N TRP A 222 -4.53 -28.99 -5.64
CA TRP A 222 -4.24 -27.57 -5.87
C TRP A 222 -3.52 -26.90 -4.71
N CYS A 223 -3.85 -27.26 -3.48
CA CYS A 223 -3.23 -26.72 -2.27
C CYS A 223 -3.00 -27.83 -1.24
N LEU A 224 -1.92 -27.67 -0.49
CA LEU A 224 -1.44 -28.61 0.51
C LEU A 224 -1.21 -27.91 1.85
N ASP A 225 -1.48 -28.64 2.94
CA ASP A 225 -1.06 -28.26 4.28
C ASP A 225 -0.65 -29.51 5.06
N TYR A 226 0.40 -29.39 5.88
CA TYR A 226 0.92 -30.49 6.68
C TYR A 226 1.14 -30.07 8.11
N TRP A 227 0.72 -30.93 9.03
CA TRP A 227 0.95 -30.78 10.44
C TRP A 227 1.39 -32.12 11.06
N ALA A 228 2.35 -32.10 11.95
CA ALA A 228 2.72 -33.24 12.77
C ALA A 228 2.64 -32.86 14.24
N ASP A 229 2.18 -33.79 15.08
CA ASP A 229 2.08 -33.55 16.51
C ASP A 229 3.49 -33.40 17.12
N PRO A 230 3.80 -32.28 17.76
CA PRO A 230 5.10 -32.09 18.40
C PRO A 230 5.40 -33.10 19.52
N SER A 231 4.37 -33.59 20.18
CA SER A 231 4.50 -34.58 21.28
C SER A 231 4.55 -36.05 20.78
N LEU A 232 3.90 -36.31 19.64
CA LEU A 232 3.81 -37.61 19.00
C LEU A 232 4.16 -37.51 17.51
N PRO A 233 5.43 -37.38 17.14
CA PRO A 233 5.87 -37.09 15.78
C PRO A 233 5.54 -38.18 14.76
N ASP A 234 5.09 -39.35 15.18
CA ASP A 234 4.52 -40.39 14.32
C ASP A 234 3.09 -40.07 13.86
N GLN A 235 2.38 -39.23 14.60
CA GLN A 235 1.07 -38.74 14.22
C GLN A 235 1.18 -37.47 13.38
N ALA A 236 0.71 -37.57 12.15
CA ALA A 236 0.76 -36.44 11.25
C ALA A 236 -0.46 -36.41 10.33
N VAL A 237 -0.74 -35.22 9.80
CA VAL A 237 -1.88 -34.98 8.92
C VAL A 237 -1.44 -34.21 7.70
N LEU A 238 -1.73 -34.74 6.52
CA LEU A 238 -1.57 -34.04 5.25
C LEU A 238 -2.96 -33.72 4.67
N THR A 239 -3.27 -32.47 4.55
CA THR A 239 -4.54 -31.99 3.98
C THR A 239 -4.34 -31.56 2.55
N ILE A 240 -5.20 -32.03 1.65
CA ILE A 240 -5.15 -31.80 0.20
C ILE A 240 -6.47 -31.16 -0.21
N GLY A 241 -6.41 -29.99 -0.87
CA GLY A 241 -7.55 -29.40 -1.55
C GLY A 241 -7.38 -29.50 -3.05
N ASP A 242 -8.43 -29.87 -3.77
CA ASP A 242 -8.36 -30.13 -5.20
C ASP A 242 -9.23 -29.18 -6.05
N THR A 243 -9.11 -29.32 -7.37
CA THR A 243 -9.87 -28.53 -8.35
C THR A 243 -11.34 -28.96 -8.49
N GLY A 244 -11.73 -30.09 -7.89
CA GLY A 244 -13.11 -30.54 -7.83
C GLY A 244 -13.88 -30.07 -6.62
N GLY A 245 -13.26 -29.21 -5.76
CA GLY A 245 -13.89 -28.72 -4.54
C GLY A 245 -13.85 -29.70 -3.37
N GLN A 246 -13.14 -30.82 -3.51
CA GLN A 246 -12.99 -31.83 -2.48
C GLN A 246 -11.81 -31.51 -1.57
N VAL A 247 -11.98 -31.72 -0.28
CA VAL A 247 -10.92 -31.71 0.73
C VAL A 247 -10.66 -33.12 1.19
N THR A 248 -9.43 -33.56 1.04
CA THR A 248 -8.96 -34.90 1.42
C THR A 248 -7.89 -34.78 2.49
N VAL A 249 -7.99 -35.60 3.52
CA VAL A 249 -7.11 -35.63 4.66
C VAL A 249 -6.47 -37.00 4.78
N LEU A 250 -5.16 -37.06 4.68
CA LEU A 250 -4.36 -38.26 4.96
C LEU A 250 -3.84 -38.16 6.40
N CYS A 251 -4.28 -39.09 7.23
CA CYS A 251 -3.80 -39.19 8.62
C CYS A 251 -2.78 -40.31 8.72
N PHE A 252 -1.58 -39.99 9.18
CA PHE A 252 -0.48 -40.91 9.41
C PHE A 252 -0.40 -41.29 10.88
N ASN A 253 -0.16 -42.54 11.18
CA ASN A 253 -0.02 -43.10 12.52
C ASN A 253 1.43 -43.53 12.86
N SER A 254 2.26 -43.72 11.83
CA SER A 254 3.66 -44.11 11.94
C SER A 254 4.56 -43.36 10.96
N ALA A 255 4.39 -42.03 10.89
CA ALA A 255 5.02 -41.20 9.87
C ALA A 255 6.54 -41.29 9.86
N GLN A 256 7.18 -41.41 11.02
CA GLN A 256 8.64 -41.50 11.13
C GLN A 256 9.20 -42.84 10.64
N ILE A 257 8.42 -43.91 10.76
CA ILE A 257 8.82 -45.26 10.29
C ILE A 257 8.62 -45.34 8.80
N SER A 258 7.38 -45.10 8.32
CA SER A 258 7.04 -45.06 6.91
C SER A 258 5.72 -44.33 6.68
N LEU A 259 5.70 -43.45 5.68
CA LEU A 259 4.45 -42.76 5.29
C LEU A 259 3.44 -43.72 4.67
N PHE A 260 3.90 -44.68 3.88
CA PHE A 260 3.06 -45.62 3.14
C PHE A 260 3.60 -47.04 3.27
N GLU A 261 3.27 -47.68 4.37
CA GLU A 261 3.64 -49.09 4.59
C GLU A 261 2.56 -50.02 4.10
N ARG A 262 2.93 -50.97 3.21
CA ARG A 262 2.04 -51.97 2.68
C ARG A 262 2.03 -53.22 3.55
N LEU A 263 0.87 -53.83 3.69
CA LEU A 263 0.71 -55.13 4.34
C LEU A 263 1.41 -56.29 3.57
N VAL A 264 1.63 -56.08 2.26
CA VAL A 264 2.31 -57.07 1.40
C VAL A 264 3.40 -56.36 0.59
N PRO A 265 4.68 -56.78 0.66
CA PRO A 265 5.77 -56.19 -0.11
C PRO A 265 5.57 -56.39 -1.62
N ARG A 266 5.92 -55.35 -2.42
CA ARG A 266 6.00 -55.46 -3.90
C ARG A 266 7.38 -55.96 -4.31
N THR A 267 7.44 -56.70 -5.39
CA THR A 267 8.67 -57.28 -5.99
C THR A 267 9.29 -56.38 -7.06
N ASP A 268 8.75 -55.19 -7.32
CA ASP A 268 9.21 -54.31 -8.41
C ASP A 268 10.33 -53.37 -7.96
N SER A 269 11.36 -53.21 -8.80
CA SER A 269 12.62 -52.53 -8.58
C SER A 269 12.61 -51.06 -9.02
N ASP A 270 11.47 -50.33 -8.98
CA ASP A 270 11.42 -48.90 -9.31
C ASP A 270 12.04 -48.03 -8.19
N PRO A 271 12.80 -46.99 -8.50
CA PRO A 271 13.48 -46.14 -7.52
C PRO A 271 12.52 -45.34 -6.62
N ALA A 272 11.23 -45.23 -7.01
CA ALA A 272 10.20 -44.60 -6.22
C ALA A 272 9.03 -45.55 -5.96
N ASP A 273 8.58 -45.65 -4.70
CA ASP A 273 7.40 -46.40 -4.34
C ASP A 273 6.13 -45.76 -4.93
N VAL A 274 5.49 -46.40 -5.90
CA VAL A 274 4.23 -45.95 -6.47
C VAL A 274 3.08 -46.36 -5.57
N VAL A 275 2.36 -45.38 -5.03
CA VAL A 275 1.17 -45.55 -4.20
C VAL A 275 -0.06 -45.24 -5.03
N LEU A 276 -0.96 -46.22 -5.20
CA LEU A 276 -2.21 -45.98 -5.90
C LEU A 276 -3.28 -45.46 -4.96
N TRP A 277 -4.00 -44.45 -5.40
CA TRP A 277 -5.08 -43.83 -4.63
C TRP A 277 -6.15 -44.88 -4.19
N GLU A 278 -6.48 -45.78 -5.06
CA GLU A 278 -7.43 -46.84 -4.74
C GLU A 278 -6.96 -47.77 -3.60
N ASP A 279 -5.67 -48.04 -3.53
CA ASP A 279 -5.10 -48.88 -2.47
C ASP A 279 -5.20 -48.20 -1.10
N LEU A 280 -5.02 -46.85 -1.07
CA LEU A 280 -5.22 -46.07 0.12
C LEU A 280 -6.69 -46.04 0.57
N VAL A 281 -7.61 -45.84 -0.37
CA VAL A 281 -9.07 -45.86 -0.09
C VAL A 281 -9.51 -47.23 0.41
N LYS A 282 -8.96 -48.31 -0.13
CA LYS A 282 -9.24 -49.70 0.28
C LYS A 282 -8.55 -50.09 1.60
N GLY A 283 -7.72 -49.20 2.20
CA GLY A 283 -7.05 -49.45 3.46
C GLY A 283 -5.93 -50.49 3.40
N LYS A 284 -5.28 -50.65 2.23
CA LYS A 284 -4.17 -51.59 2.06
C LYS A 284 -2.85 -51.14 2.69
N HIS A 285 -2.80 -49.90 3.15
CA HIS A 285 -1.67 -49.32 3.88
C HIS A 285 -2.02 -49.20 5.37
N CYS A 286 -1.18 -49.78 6.24
CA CYS A 286 -1.43 -49.78 7.69
C CYS A 286 -0.99 -48.48 8.36
N SER A 287 -0.04 -47.75 7.76
CA SER A 287 0.55 -46.53 8.29
C SER A 287 -0.34 -45.28 8.15
N CYS A 288 -1.39 -45.32 7.32
CA CYS A 288 -2.24 -44.18 7.07
C CYS A 288 -3.70 -44.53 6.75
N TYR A 289 -4.61 -43.58 7.00
CA TYR A 289 -6.02 -43.67 6.58
C TYR A 289 -6.49 -42.35 6.00
N ILE A 290 -7.60 -42.39 5.23
CA ILE A 290 -8.15 -41.26 4.51
C ILE A 290 -9.49 -40.83 5.11
N MET A 291 -9.68 -39.51 5.17
CA MET A 291 -10.99 -38.86 5.31
C MET A 291 -11.16 -37.88 4.14
N SER A 292 -12.34 -37.78 3.57
CA SER A 292 -12.62 -36.81 2.51
C SER A 292 -14.05 -36.29 2.61
N HIS A 293 -14.28 -35.08 2.18
CA HIS A 293 -15.59 -34.50 2.04
C HIS A 293 -15.63 -33.47 0.91
N GLN A 294 -16.80 -33.33 0.31
CA GLN A 294 -17.05 -32.34 -0.73
C GLN A 294 -17.38 -31.03 -0.08
N ALA A 295 -16.40 -30.13 -0.05
CA ALA A 295 -16.50 -28.87 0.70
C ALA A 295 -17.02 -27.70 -0.14
N HIS A 296 -16.60 -27.61 -1.41
CA HIS A 296 -16.71 -26.38 -2.20
C HIS A 296 -17.22 -26.58 -3.64
N GLU A 297 -17.89 -27.71 -3.95
CA GLU A 297 -18.38 -27.95 -5.30
C GLU A 297 -19.31 -26.84 -5.81
N PRO A 298 -19.15 -26.33 -7.03
CA PRO A 298 -18.18 -26.73 -8.08
C PRO A 298 -16.87 -25.90 -8.05
N ALA A 299 -16.63 -25.10 -7.04
CA ALA A 299 -15.49 -24.19 -6.95
C ALA A 299 -14.21 -24.92 -6.48
N TRP A 300 -13.06 -24.50 -7.00
CA TRP A 300 -11.77 -25.04 -6.59
C TRP A 300 -11.43 -24.68 -5.16
N VAL A 301 -10.82 -25.59 -4.43
CA VAL A 301 -10.23 -25.31 -3.11
C VAL A 301 -8.99 -24.45 -3.31
N ARG A 302 -9.00 -23.24 -2.77
CA ARG A 302 -7.88 -22.29 -2.91
C ARG A 302 -6.81 -22.47 -1.85
N ARG A 303 -7.24 -22.76 -0.63
CA ARG A 303 -6.36 -22.96 0.52
C ARG A 303 -6.94 -24.00 1.45
N VAL A 304 -6.07 -24.78 2.06
CA VAL A 304 -6.41 -25.69 3.17
C VAL A 304 -5.49 -25.41 4.34
N ARG A 305 -5.95 -25.62 5.56
CA ARG A 305 -5.17 -25.52 6.77
C ARG A 305 -5.69 -26.43 7.86
N TYR A 306 -4.80 -27.14 8.52
CA TYR A 306 -5.12 -27.84 9.75
C TYR A 306 -5.03 -26.89 10.94
N LEU A 307 -6.03 -26.93 11.81
CA LEU A 307 -6.15 -26.09 13.01
C LEU A 307 -5.97 -26.97 14.25
N PRO A 308 -4.74 -27.12 14.77
CA PRO A 308 -4.45 -28.08 15.86
C PRO A 308 -5.24 -27.77 17.13
N SER A 309 -5.39 -26.48 17.47
CA SER A 309 -6.16 -26.05 18.66
C SER A 309 -7.64 -26.41 18.60
N LEU A 310 -8.18 -26.66 17.42
CA LEU A 310 -9.59 -26.99 17.18
C LEU A 310 -9.79 -28.44 16.75
N GLU A 311 -8.72 -29.21 16.51
CA GLU A 311 -8.73 -30.50 15.85
C GLU A 311 -9.59 -30.50 14.56
N ALA A 312 -9.48 -29.42 13.78
CA ALA A 312 -10.32 -29.14 12.63
C ALA A 312 -9.50 -28.82 11.37
N PHE A 313 -10.14 -28.95 10.23
CA PHE A 313 -9.61 -28.59 8.94
C PHE A 313 -10.37 -27.38 8.40
N ALA A 314 -9.68 -26.34 8.04
CA ALA A 314 -10.26 -25.19 7.36
C ALA A 314 -9.90 -25.23 5.88
N SER A 315 -10.84 -24.88 5.03
CA SER A 315 -10.65 -24.75 3.58
C SER A 315 -11.38 -23.54 3.04
N CYS A 316 -10.89 -22.94 1.95
CA CYS A 316 -11.58 -21.82 1.33
C CYS A 316 -11.61 -21.93 -0.20
N SER A 317 -12.59 -21.23 -0.79
CA SER A 317 -12.81 -21.18 -2.23
C SER A 317 -13.32 -19.81 -2.67
N THR A 318 -13.32 -19.58 -3.96
CA THR A 318 -13.92 -18.38 -4.57
C THR A 318 -15.43 -18.52 -4.81
N GLY A 319 -16.03 -19.65 -4.41
CA GLY A 319 -17.48 -19.85 -4.48
C GLY A 319 -18.20 -19.00 -3.42
N PRO A 320 -19.35 -18.39 -3.74
CA PRO A 320 -20.05 -17.51 -2.78
C PRO A 320 -20.79 -18.28 -1.68
N GLN A 321 -21.29 -19.48 -1.94
CA GLN A 321 -22.12 -20.22 -0.99
C GLN A 321 -21.31 -20.92 0.11
N SER A 322 -20.15 -21.49 -0.24
CA SER A 322 -19.24 -22.16 0.68
C SER A 322 -17.85 -21.54 0.55
N SER A 323 -17.74 -20.26 0.87
CA SER A 323 -16.51 -19.50 0.67
C SER A 323 -15.39 -19.98 1.59
N MET A 324 -15.74 -20.36 2.82
CA MET A 324 -14.87 -21.02 3.78
C MET A 324 -15.64 -22.15 4.47
N VAL A 325 -14.99 -23.27 4.70
CA VAL A 325 -15.56 -24.45 5.36
C VAL A 325 -14.62 -24.89 6.48
N ILE A 326 -15.17 -25.15 7.64
CA ILE A 326 -14.45 -25.77 8.77
C ILE A 326 -15.07 -27.14 9.01
N SER A 327 -14.22 -28.17 9.05
CA SER A 327 -14.59 -29.57 9.25
C SER A 327 -13.91 -30.08 10.49
N TRP A 328 -14.70 -30.38 11.54
CA TRP A 328 -14.21 -30.93 12.81
C TRP A 328 -14.19 -32.44 12.75
N ARG A 329 -13.14 -33.03 13.27
CA ARG A 329 -13.06 -34.47 13.48
C ARG A 329 -13.95 -34.85 14.66
N GLU A 330 -14.89 -35.75 14.44
CA GLU A 330 -15.67 -36.35 15.54
C GLU A 330 -14.83 -37.39 16.27
N LYS A 331 -14.83 -37.33 17.61
CA LYS A 331 -14.18 -38.36 18.45
C LYS A 331 -14.87 -39.68 18.16
N ASP A 332 -14.07 -40.73 17.98
CA ASP A 332 -14.50 -42.11 17.74
C ASP A 332 -15.16 -42.40 16.37
N SER A 333 -15.21 -41.44 15.47
CA SER A 333 -15.73 -41.72 14.13
C SER A 333 -14.78 -41.14 13.03
N ARG A 334 -14.81 -41.77 11.85
CA ARG A 334 -14.14 -41.19 10.66
C ARG A 334 -15.02 -40.14 9.96
N ARG A 335 -16.05 -39.65 10.66
CA ARG A 335 -16.98 -38.63 10.12
C ARG A 335 -16.49 -37.22 10.47
N LEU A 336 -16.77 -36.30 9.57
CA LEU A 336 -16.46 -34.90 9.73
C LEU A 336 -17.76 -34.11 9.95
N ARG A 337 -17.82 -33.32 11.01
CA ARG A 337 -18.86 -32.31 11.22
C ARG A 337 -18.45 -31.07 10.44
N VAL A 338 -19.29 -30.56 9.57
CA VAL A 338 -18.98 -29.48 8.65
C VAL A 338 -19.78 -28.22 8.99
N SER A 339 -19.11 -27.07 9.00
CA SER A 339 -19.74 -25.74 9.08
C SER A 339 -19.27 -24.86 7.93
N SER A 340 -20.23 -24.31 7.17
CA SER A 340 -19.95 -23.45 6.01
C SER A 340 -20.12 -21.98 6.36
N PHE A 341 -19.19 -21.16 5.87
CA PHE A 341 -19.17 -19.70 5.99
C PHE A 341 -19.31 -19.12 4.58
N SER A 342 -20.25 -18.20 4.42
CA SER A 342 -20.57 -17.63 3.12
C SER A 342 -20.13 -16.18 3.05
N THR A 343 -19.48 -15.81 1.95
CA THR A 343 -19.15 -14.43 1.61
C THR A 343 -19.71 -14.11 0.21
N GLN A 344 -20.00 -12.84 -0.06
CA GLN A 344 -20.67 -12.48 -1.33
C GLN A 344 -19.83 -12.80 -2.58
N ARG A 345 -18.50 -12.77 -2.50
CA ARG A 345 -17.60 -12.93 -3.66
C ARG A 345 -16.51 -13.98 -3.48
N GLY A 346 -16.57 -14.77 -2.40
CA GLY A 346 -15.60 -15.82 -2.12
C GLY A 346 -14.31 -15.34 -1.44
N VAL A 347 -13.45 -16.32 -1.14
CA VAL A 347 -12.22 -16.16 -0.36
C VAL A 347 -11.02 -16.67 -1.15
N LEU A 348 -9.94 -15.91 -1.21
CA LEU A 348 -8.70 -16.25 -1.92
C LEU A 348 -7.66 -16.92 -1.00
N ASP A 349 -7.55 -16.47 0.24
CA ASP A 349 -6.60 -16.99 1.23
C ASP A 349 -7.19 -16.88 2.64
N MET A 350 -6.68 -17.65 3.57
CA MET A 350 -7.08 -17.62 4.98
C MET A 350 -5.92 -17.98 5.89
N ASP A 351 -6.00 -17.47 7.13
CA ASP A 351 -5.08 -17.82 8.20
C ASP A 351 -5.78 -17.85 9.56
N HIS A 352 -5.18 -18.50 10.56
CA HIS A 352 -5.72 -18.69 11.90
C HIS A 352 -4.74 -18.24 12.97
N HIS A 353 -5.20 -17.43 13.91
CA HIS A 353 -4.46 -17.06 15.11
C HIS A 353 -4.83 -18.01 16.26
N ARG A 354 -3.83 -18.73 16.79
CA ARG A 354 -4.06 -19.80 17.78
C ARG A 354 -4.61 -19.28 19.11
N GLU A 355 -3.97 -18.26 19.69
CA GLU A 355 -4.34 -17.73 21.00
C GLU A 355 -5.67 -16.97 20.97
N LEU A 356 -5.89 -16.14 19.97
CA LEU A 356 -7.13 -15.37 19.83
C LEU A 356 -8.31 -16.22 19.32
N ASN A 357 -8.02 -17.41 18.80
CA ASN A 357 -8.96 -18.31 18.16
C ASN A 357 -9.84 -17.60 17.10
N VAL A 358 -9.19 -16.85 16.22
CA VAL A 358 -9.80 -16.07 15.15
C VAL A 358 -9.26 -16.51 13.81
N ILE A 359 -10.14 -16.66 12.81
CA ILE A 359 -9.76 -16.92 11.42
C ILE A 359 -9.88 -15.61 10.64
N ALA A 360 -8.84 -15.26 9.88
CA ALA A 360 -8.88 -14.17 8.91
C ALA A 360 -9.03 -14.74 7.50
N THR A 361 -9.91 -14.12 6.71
CA THR A 361 -10.12 -14.48 5.29
C THR A 361 -9.83 -13.29 4.39
N ALA A 362 -9.12 -13.55 3.28
CA ALA A 362 -8.83 -12.58 2.23
C ALA A 362 -9.94 -12.61 1.18
N GLY A 363 -10.74 -11.56 1.10
CA GLY A 363 -11.92 -11.49 0.23
C GLY A 363 -11.61 -10.97 -1.17
N VAL A 364 -12.33 -11.49 -2.15
CA VAL A 364 -12.39 -10.91 -3.51
C VAL A 364 -13.12 -9.56 -3.49
N ASP A 365 -13.87 -9.28 -2.45
CA ASP A 365 -14.62 -8.05 -2.17
C ASP A 365 -13.78 -6.93 -1.54
N HIS A 366 -12.45 -7.04 -1.61
CA HIS A 366 -11.46 -6.07 -1.13
C HIS A 366 -11.37 -5.95 0.41
N ALA A 367 -12.07 -6.80 1.13
CA ALA A 367 -12.10 -6.80 2.58
C ALA A 367 -11.34 -7.98 3.17
N VAL A 368 -10.81 -7.81 4.37
CA VAL A 368 -10.37 -8.90 5.23
C VAL A 368 -11.44 -9.10 6.30
N LEU A 369 -11.97 -10.32 6.39
CA LEU A 369 -13.00 -10.67 7.36
C LEU A 369 -12.39 -11.47 8.49
N LEU A 370 -12.71 -11.13 9.72
CA LEU A 370 -12.35 -11.89 10.92
C LEU A 370 -13.54 -12.72 11.37
N TRP A 371 -13.32 -14.01 11.61
CA TRP A 371 -14.36 -14.96 11.96
C TRP A 371 -14.10 -15.64 13.29
N ASN A 372 -15.16 -15.88 14.05
CA ASN A 372 -15.14 -16.87 15.11
C ASN A 372 -15.35 -18.26 14.48
N PRO A 373 -14.46 -19.24 14.71
CA PRO A 373 -14.59 -20.58 14.14
C PRO A 373 -15.93 -21.29 14.45
N TYR A 374 -16.55 -20.94 15.55
CA TYR A 374 -17.81 -21.56 16.00
C TYR A 374 -19.08 -20.84 15.51
N ALA A 375 -18.93 -19.62 14.94
CA ALA A 375 -20.06 -18.80 14.52
C ALA A 375 -19.96 -18.46 13.03
N SER A 376 -20.69 -19.20 12.20
CA SER A 376 -20.65 -19.08 10.74
C SER A 376 -21.59 -18.01 10.15
N SER A 377 -22.54 -17.49 10.95
CA SER A 377 -23.59 -16.61 10.43
C SER A 377 -23.13 -15.22 10.02
N ARG A 378 -22.14 -14.67 10.73
CA ARG A 378 -21.60 -13.32 10.45
C ARG A 378 -20.15 -13.21 10.92
N PRO A 379 -19.32 -12.38 10.23
CA PRO A 379 -17.97 -12.10 10.69
C PRO A 379 -17.98 -11.29 11.99
N LEU A 380 -16.93 -11.45 12.80
CA LEU A 380 -16.67 -10.62 13.99
C LEU A 380 -16.36 -9.18 13.61
N CYS A 381 -15.65 -9.00 12.50
CA CYS A 381 -15.21 -7.70 12.03
C CYS A 381 -14.93 -7.73 10.52
N VAL A 382 -15.10 -6.58 9.89
CA VAL A 382 -14.71 -6.31 8.49
C VAL A 382 -13.61 -5.26 8.50
N LEU A 383 -12.44 -5.63 8.01
CA LEU A 383 -11.27 -4.75 7.90
C LEU A 383 -11.18 -4.24 6.47
N SER A 384 -11.44 -2.95 6.27
CA SER A 384 -11.53 -2.31 4.95
C SER A 384 -10.47 -1.22 4.82
N ALA A 385 -9.40 -1.48 4.07
CA ALA A 385 -8.39 -0.49 3.69
C ALA A 385 -7.79 -0.78 2.31
N HIS A 386 -8.16 -1.89 1.67
CA HIS A 386 -7.68 -2.24 0.35
C HIS A 386 -8.62 -1.72 -0.74
N ALA A 387 -8.04 -1.23 -1.84
CA ALA A 387 -8.77 -0.79 -3.02
C ALA A 387 -8.97 -1.92 -4.04
N GLY A 388 -8.24 -3.03 -3.91
CA GLY A 388 -8.32 -4.21 -4.75
C GLY A 388 -8.55 -5.51 -3.98
N PRO A 389 -8.79 -6.65 -4.68
CA PRO A 389 -8.95 -7.96 -4.05
C PRO A 389 -7.74 -8.30 -3.18
N VAL A 390 -8.01 -8.81 -1.97
CA VAL A 390 -6.96 -9.22 -1.04
C VAL A 390 -6.47 -10.60 -1.45
N ALA A 391 -5.19 -10.69 -1.82
CA ALA A 391 -4.59 -11.90 -2.37
C ALA A 391 -4.08 -12.85 -1.28
N ALA A 392 -3.61 -12.32 -0.15
CA ALA A 392 -3.03 -13.12 0.92
C ALA A 392 -3.22 -12.47 2.29
N VAL A 393 -3.33 -13.30 3.34
CA VAL A 393 -3.40 -12.90 4.74
C VAL A 393 -2.50 -13.80 5.58
N ARG A 394 -1.76 -13.22 6.57
CA ARG A 394 -0.95 -13.97 7.53
C ARG A 394 -1.02 -13.31 8.90
N PHE A 395 -1.32 -14.10 9.93
CA PHE A 395 -1.18 -13.66 11.31
C PHE A 395 0.27 -13.68 11.77
N VAL A 396 0.63 -12.71 12.57
CA VAL A 396 1.84 -12.73 13.39
C VAL A 396 1.44 -13.36 14.71
N GLN A 397 1.81 -14.65 14.90
CA GLN A 397 1.33 -15.45 16.05
C GLN A 397 1.84 -14.94 17.39
N THR A 398 3.05 -14.34 17.43
CA THR A 398 3.65 -13.74 18.63
C THR A 398 3.07 -12.38 18.97
N LYS A 399 2.36 -11.74 18.01
CA LYS A 399 1.73 -10.45 18.17
C LYS A 399 0.27 -10.54 17.72
N GLN A 400 -0.57 -9.73 18.29
CA GLN A 400 -1.98 -9.67 17.87
C GLN A 400 -2.15 -8.86 16.57
N GLN A 401 -1.28 -9.13 15.60
CA GLN A 401 -1.23 -8.43 14.32
C GLN A 401 -1.55 -9.37 13.15
N LEU A 402 -2.10 -8.79 12.11
CA LEU A 402 -2.41 -9.46 10.85
C LEU A 402 -1.80 -8.68 9.69
N LEU A 403 -1.10 -9.38 8.82
CA LEU A 403 -0.63 -8.86 7.54
C LEU A 403 -1.65 -9.22 6.45
N SER A 404 -2.02 -8.27 5.61
CA SER A 404 -2.82 -8.53 4.41
C SER A 404 -2.20 -7.86 3.20
N PHE A 405 -2.20 -8.57 2.08
CA PHE A 405 -1.65 -8.08 0.83
C PHE A 405 -2.67 -8.17 -0.29
N SER A 406 -2.88 -7.08 -1.01
CA SER A 406 -3.88 -6.97 -2.08
C SER A 406 -3.27 -6.88 -3.48
N LYS A 407 -4.07 -7.15 -4.51
CA LYS A 407 -3.64 -7.10 -5.91
C LYS A 407 -3.25 -5.70 -6.38
N ASP A 408 -3.76 -4.65 -5.74
CA ASP A 408 -3.34 -3.26 -5.94
C ASP A 408 -1.98 -2.91 -5.29
N LYS A 409 -1.23 -3.94 -4.86
CA LYS A 409 0.13 -3.85 -4.30
C LYS A 409 0.19 -3.04 -3.02
N VAL A 410 -0.78 -3.24 -2.15
CA VAL A 410 -0.86 -2.64 -0.82
C VAL A 410 -0.66 -3.71 0.23
N LEU A 411 0.34 -3.52 1.10
CA LEU A 411 0.53 -4.33 2.30
C LEU A 411 0.00 -3.55 3.50
N CYS A 412 -1.01 -4.11 4.18
CA CYS A 412 -1.54 -3.57 5.42
C CYS A 412 -1.13 -4.43 6.61
N VAL A 413 -0.79 -3.77 7.72
CA VAL A 413 -0.59 -4.37 9.04
C VAL A 413 -1.74 -3.92 9.92
N TRP A 414 -2.45 -4.88 10.49
CA TRP A 414 -3.63 -4.64 11.32
C TRP A 414 -3.38 -5.03 12.76
N ASP A 415 -3.84 -4.24 13.68
CA ASP A 415 -4.08 -4.65 15.05
C ASP A 415 -5.45 -5.38 15.11
N VAL A 416 -5.40 -6.66 15.45
CA VAL A 416 -6.59 -7.52 15.46
C VAL A 416 -7.52 -7.17 16.62
N CYS A 417 -6.98 -6.82 17.79
CA CYS A 417 -7.75 -6.48 18.98
C CYS A 417 -8.48 -5.16 18.84
N ASN A 418 -7.77 -4.14 18.36
CA ASN A 418 -8.35 -2.81 18.13
C ASN A 418 -9.06 -2.71 16.77
N ARG A 419 -8.97 -3.74 15.93
CA ARG A 419 -9.60 -3.83 14.61
C ARG A 419 -9.22 -2.67 13.68
N ARG A 420 -7.95 -2.23 13.71
CA ARG A 420 -7.46 -1.04 13.01
C ARG A 420 -6.25 -1.35 12.15
N CYS A 421 -6.12 -0.61 11.06
CA CYS A 421 -4.92 -0.65 10.23
C CYS A 421 -3.83 0.22 10.88
N GLU A 422 -2.77 -0.43 11.39
CA GLU A 422 -1.61 0.26 11.97
C GLU A 422 -0.71 0.84 10.88
N HIS A 423 -0.49 0.08 9.81
CA HIS A 423 0.44 0.45 8.75
C HIS A 423 -0.09 0.07 7.39
N ARG A 424 0.15 0.94 6.42
CA ARG A 424 -0.18 0.73 5.01
C ARG A 424 1.02 1.07 4.15
N LEU A 425 1.64 0.05 3.56
CA LEU A 425 2.74 0.22 2.61
C LEU A 425 2.20 0.25 1.18
N THR A 426 2.45 1.35 0.49
CA THR A 426 2.09 1.56 -0.91
C THR A 426 3.25 2.18 -1.68
N GLY A 427 3.30 1.98 -3.00
CA GLY A 427 4.30 2.64 -3.86
C GLY A 427 5.75 2.17 -3.69
N VAL A 428 5.98 1.13 -2.87
CA VAL A 428 7.31 0.52 -2.67
C VAL A 428 7.49 -0.76 -3.49
N PHE A 429 6.42 -1.24 -4.11
CA PHE A 429 6.40 -2.47 -4.89
C PHE A 429 6.57 -2.18 -6.38
N PRO A 430 7.16 -3.10 -7.16
CA PRO A 430 7.38 -2.90 -8.60
C PRO A 430 6.07 -2.84 -9.38
N ASP A 431 6.11 -2.19 -10.54
CA ASP A 431 4.99 -2.14 -11.48
C ASP A 431 4.84 -3.50 -12.18
N ALA A 432 4.23 -4.46 -11.50
CA ALA A 432 3.81 -5.72 -12.09
C ALA A 432 2.36 -5.61 -12.62
N ARG A 433 1.99 -6.44 -13.58
CA ARG A 433 0.61 -6.49 -14.08
C ARG A 433 -0.36 -6.92 -12.97
N ASP A 434 -1.61 -6.48 -13.03
CA ASP A 434 -2.64 -6.76 -12.02
C ASP A 434 -3.02 -8.25 -11.93
N ASP A 435 -2.77 -9.03 -13.00
CA ASP A 435 -2.97 -10.49 -13.07
C ASP A 435 -1.78 -11.29 -12.54
N ALA A 436 -0.69 -10.63 -12.09
CA ALA A 436 0.49 -11.33 -11.58
C ALA A 436 0.14 -12.26 -10.41
N HIS A 437 0.72 -13.46 -10.43
CA HIS A 437 0.65 -14.39 -9.31
C HIS A 437 1.41 -13.79 -8.13
N THR A 438 0.72 -13.61 -7.01
CA THR A 438 1.28 -13.03 -5.79
C THR A 438 1.31 -14.06 -4.67
N LEU A 439 2.39 -14.08 -3.91
CA LEU A 439 2.56 -14.92 -2.73
C LEU A 439 3.12 -14.09 -1.59
N LEU A 440 2.57 -14.29 -0.40
CA LEU A 440 3.05 -13.72 0.86
C LEU A 440 3.56 -14.86 1.75
N PHE A 441 4.83 -14.81 2.11
CA PHE A 441 5.44 -15.69 3.10
C PHE A 441 5.96 -14.86 4.25
N LEU A 442 5.56 -15.20 5.49
CA LEU A 442 6.01 -14.58 6.72
C LEU A 442 6.94 -15.53 7.46
N HIS A 443 8.17 -15.08 7.75
CA HIS A 443 9.07 -15.72 8.68
C HIS A 443 9.13 -14.87 9.95
N GLU A 444 8.33 -15.26 10.93
CA GLU A 444 8.06 -14.44 12.11
C GLU A 444 9.31 -14.28 13.00
N GLU A 445 10.04 -15.37 13.28
CA GLU A 445 11.25 -15.34 14.11
C GLU A 445 12.34 -14.40 13.56
N ARG A 446 12.49 -14.34 12.26
CA ARG A 446 13.44 -13.46 11.57
C ARG A 446 12.86 -12.11 11.18
N ARG A 447 11.57 -11.88 11.46
CA ARG A 447 10.86 -10.64 11.12
C ARG A 447 10.99 -10.28 9.64
N ARG A 448 10.86 -11.29 8.77
CA ARG A 448 11.00 -11.19 7.34
C ARG A 448 9.68 -11.50 6.64
N VAL A 449 9.35 -10.69 5.67
CA VAL A 449 8.22 -10.92 4.76
C VAL A 449 8.78 -11.06 3.35
N LEU A 450 8.52 -12.20 2.72
CA LEU A 450 8.84 -12.44 1.33
C LEU A 450 7.58 -12.28 0.50
N LEU A 451 7.64 -11.41 -0.49
CA LEU A 451 6.58 -11.20 -1.47
C LEU A 451 7.07 -11.64 -2.84
N SER A 452 6.26 -12.40 -3.57
CA SER A 452 6.55 -12.68 -4.97
C SER A 452 5.51 -12.05 -5.90
N PHE A 453 6.00 -11.58 -7.03
CA PHE A 453 5.21 -11.09 -8.16
C PHE A 453 5.67 -11.86 -9.40
N ASN A 454 4.94 -12.91 -9.76
CA ASN A 454 5.40 -13.90 -10.73
C ASN A 454 6.79 -14.46 -10.33
N SER A 455 7.80 -14.21 -11.14
CA SER A 455 9.18 -14.64 -10.89
C SER A 455 10.01 -13.65 -10.07
N LEU A 456 9.52 -12.45 -9.80
CA LEU A 456 10.22 -11.47 -8.96
C LEU A 456 9.98 -11.78 -7.48
N LEU A 457 11.05 -11.80 -6.69
CA LEU A 457 11.00 -12.02 -5.24
C LEU A 457 11.52 -10.79 -4.50
N LEU A 458 10.73 -10.29 -3.57
CA LEU A 458 11.07 -9.14 -2.73
C LEU A 458 11.15 -9.55 -1.27
N LEU A 459 12.16 -9.03 -0.58
CA LEU A 459 12.35 -9.17 0.85
C LEU A 459 12.01 -7.85 1.55
N LEU A 460 11.13 -7.92 2.52
CA LEU A 460 10.85 -6.86 3.50
C LEU A 460 11.33 -7.33 4.87
N GLU A 461 12.06 -6.48 5.57
CA GLU A 461 12.53 -6.73 6.95
C GLU A 461 12.10 -5.58 7.86
N THR A 462 11.76 -5.91 9.11
CA THR A 462 11.52 -4.90 10.15
C THR A 462 12.77 -4.69 10.99
N THR A 463 13.00 -3.46 11.43
CA THR A 463 14.12 -3.11 12.33
C THR A 463 13.63 -2.80 13.74
N GLU A 464 14.39 -3.17 14.76
CA GLU A 464 14.19 -2.74 16.15
C GLU A 464 15.00 -1.50 16.51
N GLU A 465 16.08 -1.19 15.79
CA GLU A 465 17.01 -0.13 16.16
C GLU A 465 16.70 1.18 15.45
N GLU A 466 16.86 2.29 16.17
CA GLU A 466 16.87 3.68 15.67
C GLU A 466 18.06 4.00 14.76
N LYS A 467 18.39 3.16 13.79
CA LYS A 467 19.34 3.60 12.76
C LYS A 467 18.63 4.63 11.88
N THR A 468 19.22 5.79 11.79
CA THR A 468 18.79 6.89 10.90
C THR A 468 18.60 6.38 9.47
N ILE A 469 17.37 6.03 9.16
CA ILE A 469 17.01 5.62 7.79
C ILE A 469 16.97 6.90 6.96
N SER A 470 17.77 6.97 5.92
CA SER A 470 17.72 8.08 4.98
C SER A 470 16.33 8.16 4.36
N SER A 471 15.72 9.34 4.44
CA SER A 471 14.38 9.58 3.88
C SER A 471 14.38 9.45 2.36
N HIS A 472 15.44 9.92 1.72
CA HIS A 472 15.62 9.90 0.27
C HIS A 472 16.99 9.32 -0.09
N PRO A 473 17.12 8.63 -1.25
CA PRO A 473 18.41 8.19 -1.77
C PRO A 473 19.28 9.36 -2.28
N HIS A 474 18.66 10.49 -2.63
CA HIS A 474 19.30 11.71 -3.09
C HIS A 474 18.99 12.87 -2.14
N PRO A 475 19.74 13.99 -2.20
CA PRO A 475 19.49 15.15 -1.35
C PRO A 475 18.05 15.63 -1.44
N ALA A 476 17.42 15.79 -0.27
CA ALA A 476 16.07 16.34 -0.18
C ALA A 476 16.09 17.85 -0.53
N THR A 477 15.17 18.26 -1.39
CA THR A 477 15.11 19.64 -1.91
C THR A 477 14.00 20.47 -1.30
N CYS A 478 12.85 19.86 -1.03
CA CYS A 478 11.71 20.57 -0.47
C CYS A 478 10.90 19.66 0.47
N VAL A 479 10.23 20.27 1.45
CA VAL A 479 9.33 19.59 2.37
C VAL A 479 8.09 20.46 2.61
N LEU A 480 6.92 19.83 2.62
CA LEU A 480 5.62 20.44 2.91
C LEU A 480 4.85 19.60 3.90
N TYR A 481 4.00 20.23 4.67
CA TYR A 481 3.03 19.54 5.52
C TYR A 481 1.63 19.70 4.95
N ASN A 482 0.98 18.57 4.67
CA ASN A 482 -0.41 18.51 4.28
C ASN A 482 -1.27 18.25 5.52
N SER A 483 -1.98 19.28 5.98
CA SER A 483 -2.80 19.18 7.20
C SER A 483 -4.07 18.37 6.97
N LEU A 484 -4.58 18.31 5.72
CA LEU A 484 -5.77 17.53 5.37
C LEU A 484 -5.53 16.03 5.52
N PHE A 485 -4.41 15.54 4.96
CA PHE A 485 -4.04 14.13 5.03
C PHE A 485 -3.10 13.80 6.19
N ARG A 486 -2.67 14.82 6.97
CA ARG A 486 -1.66 14.70 8.03
C ARG A 486 -0.39 14.00 7.55
N GLN A 487 0.06 14.41 6.38
CA GLN A 487 1.22 13.84 5.72
C GLN A 487 2.30 14.90 5.53
N VAL A 488 3.53 14.50 5.74
CA VAL A 488 4.69 15.24 5.27
C VAL A 488 4.98 14.81 3.84
N VAL A 489 5.12 15.76 2.94
CA VAL A 489 5.47 15.54 1.53
C VAL A 489 6.87 16.08 1.32
N SER A 490 7.79 15.25 0.86
CA SER A 490 9.18 15.63 0.62
C SER A 490 9.60 15.29 -0.82
N SER A 491 10.49 16.09 -1.39
CA SER A 491 11.07 15.85 -2.71
C SER A 491 12.58 15.75 -2.66
N ASP A 492 13.16 15.13 -3.68
CA ASP A 492 14.61 15.02 -3.83
C ASP A 492 15.09 15.57 -5.18
N SER A 493 16.42 15.71 -5.29
CA SER A 493 17.09 16.18 -6.50
C SER A 493 17.00 15.20 -7.69
N ALA A 494 16.60 13.94 -7.45
CA ALA A 494 16.39 12.93 -8.51
C ALA A 494 14.92 12.82 -8.96
N SER A 495 14.16 13.91 -8.77
CA SER A 495 12.77 13.99 -9.25
C SER A 495 11.79 13.00 -8.60
N SER A 496 12.04 12.63 -7.33
CA SER A 496 11.11 11.81 -6.56
C SER A 496 10.38 12.64 -5.51
N VAL A 497 9.09 12.35 -5.33
CA VAL A 497 8.26 12.90 -4.26
C VAL A 497 7.82 11.75 -3.36
N ILE A 498 7.93 11.92 -2.04
CA ILE A 498 7.52 10.92 -1.07
C ILE A 498 6.56 11.54 -0.07
N CYS A 499 5.45 10.85 0.18
CA CYS A 499 4.48 11.20 1.21
C CYS A 499 4.69 10.30 2.43
N TRP A 500 4.73 10.90 3.62
CA TRP A 500 4.98 10.25 4.90
C TRP A 500 3.82 10.52 5.85
N LEU A 501 3.44 9.55 6.67
CA LEU A 501 2.57 9.83 7.81
C LEU A 501 3.33 10.67 8.83
N ALA A 502 2.75 11.81 9.23
CA ALA A 502 3.42 12.72 10.16
C ALA A 502 3.63 12.10 11.55
N ASP A 503 2.69 11.26 12.00
CA ASP A 503 2.70 10.67 13.33
C ASP A 503 3.68 9.49 13.45
N THR A 504 3.90 8.72 12.38
CA THR A 504 4.71 7.49 12.42
C THR A 504 6.00 7.58 11.62
N GLY A 505 6.16 8.61 10.78
CA GLY A 505 7.27 8.72 9.83
C GLY A 505 7.25 7.65 8.73
N GLN A 506 6.13 6.94 8.57
CA GLN A 506 6.01 5.87 7.61
C GLN A 506 5.75 6.40 6.20
N LYS A 507 6.41 5.81 5.22
CA LYS A 507 6.21 6.11 3.81
C LYS A 507 4.87 5.57 3.33
N VAL A 508 4.01 6.49 2.86
CA VAL A 508 2.66 6.17 2.34
C VAL A 508 2.68 5.99 0.84
N LYS A 509 3.32 6.93 0.13
CA LYS A 509 3.34 6.99 -1.33
C LYS A 509 4.67 7.51 -1.84
N GLN A 510 5.05 7.10 -3.05
CA GLN A 510 6.19 7.65 -3.77
C GLN A 510 5.83 7.87 -5.23
N PHE A 511 6.10 9.06 -5.73
CA PHE A 511 6.07 9.40 -7.15
C PHE A 511 7.51 9.43 -7.63
N ARG A 512 7.81 8.79 -8.74
CA ARG A 512 9.17 8.76 -9.30
C ARG A 512 9.18 9.44 -10.66
N ARG A 513 10.30 10.07 -11.00
CA ARG A 513 10.50 10.76 -12.28
C ARG A 513 9.42 11.81 -12.58
N CYS A 514 9.03 12.57 -11.56
CA CYS A 514 8.00 13.62 -11.70
C CYS A 514 8.38 14.62 -12.81
N HIS A 515 9.65 14.98 -12.88
CA HIS A 515 10.23 15.86 -13.90
C HIS A 515 11.31 15.14 -14.75
N GLY A 516 11.13 13.83 -14.98
CA GLY A 516 12.11 13.04 -15.76
C GLY A 516 13.46 12.97 -15.06
N ASN A 517 14.48 13.57 -15.67
CA ASN A 517 15.84 13.68 -15.13
C ASN A 517 16.11 15.03 -14.44
N ALA A 518 15.19 15.98 -14.52
CA ALA A 518 15.34 17.27 -13.87
C ALA A 518 14.98 17.19 -12.38
N GLY A 519 15.76 17.84 -11.52
CA GLY A 519 15.48 17.88 -10.09
C GLY A 519 14.28 18.74 -9.75
N ILE A 520 13.54 18.33 -8.72
CA ILE A 520 12.46 19.18 -8.14
C ILE A 520 13.11 20.22 -7.24
N SER A 521 12.89 21.49 -7.54
CA SER A 521 13.43 22.60 -6.77
C SER A 521 12.44 23.11 -5.70
N THR A 522 11.16 23.06 -6.00
CA THR A 522 10.12 23.55 -5.09
C THR A 522 8.81 22.80 -5.23
N MET A 523 8.03 22.82 -4.17
CA MET A 523 6.68 22.27 -4.12
C MET A 523 5.71 23.23 -3.45
N ALA A 524 4.43 23.15 -3.79
CA ALA A 524 3.36 23.90 -3.14
C ALA A 524 2.08 23.05 -3.06
N LEU A 525 1.23 23.36 -2.06
CA LEU A 525 -0.10 22.76 -1.94
C LEU A 525 -1.16 23.79 -2.31
N ASP A 526 -2.22 23.36 -2.98
CA ASP A 526 -3.38 24.22 -3.22
C ASP A 526 -4.11 24.56 -1.92
N GLY A 527 -5.01 25.56 -1.97
CA GLY A 527 -5.75 25.98 -0.78
C GLY A 527 -6.64 24.89 -0.17
N THR A 528 -7.04 23.89 -0.96
CA THR A 528 -7.79 22.72 -0.48
C THR A 528 -6.90 21.59 0.02
N GLN A 529 -5.59 21.66 -0.22
CA GLN A 529 -4.58 20.65 0.10
C GLN A 529 -4.84 19.26 -0.56
N THR A 530 -5.63 19.24 -1.62
CA THR A 530 -5.92 18.03 -2.39
C THR A 530 -5.01 17.85 -3.60
N ARG A 531 -4.29 18.91 -4.00
CA ARG A 531 -3.39 18.92 -5.16
C ARG A 531 -2.00 19.36 -4.75
N LEU A 532 -1.00 18.66 -5.28
CA LEU A 532 0.41 18.96 -5.11
C LEU A 532 0.95 19.58 -6.39
N PHE A 533 1.60 20.71 -6.26
CA PHE A 533 2.35 21.37 -7.32
C PHE A 533 3.82 21.08 -7.14
N THR A 534 4.50 20.62 -8.19
CA THR A 534 5.96 20.44 -8.21
C THR A 534 6.54 21.28 -9.34
N ALA A 535 7.68 21.88 -9.11
CA ALA A 535 8.40 22.62 -10.13
C ALA A 535 9.87 22.16 -10.17
N GLY A 536 10.38 22.02 -11.36
CA GLY A 536 11.69 21.46 -11.62
C GLY A 536 12.66 22.45 -12.28
N SER A 537 13.90 22.01 -12.40
CA SER A 537 14.92 22.72 -13.16
C SER A 537 14.71 22.69 -14.70
N ASP A 538 13.69 21.96 -15.15
CA ASP A 538 13.21 21.91 -16.54
C ASP A 538 12.34 23.10 -16.93
N GLY A 539 11.99 23.96 -15.98
CA GLY A 539 11.07 25.08 -16.20
C GLY A 539 9.58 24.68 -16.23
N GLU A 540 9.27 23.44 -15.91
CA GLU A 540 7.89 22.95 -15.86
C GLU A 540 7.31 23.04 -14.46
N VAL A 541 6.02 23.33 -14.37
CA VAL A 541 5.20 23.20 -13.18
C VAL A 541 4.18 22.11 -13.43
N LYS A 542 4.20 21.06 -12.61
CA LYS A 542 3.27 19.92 -12.73
C LYS A 542 2.34 19.86 -11.55
N VAL A 543 1.09 19.50 -11.82
CA VAL A 543 0.03 19.36 -10.82
C VAL A 543 -0.31 17.88 -10.67
N TRP A 544 -0.29 17.41 -9.44
CA TRP A 544 -0.50 16.01 -9.09
C TRP A 544 -1.68 15.84 -8.14
N ASP A 545 -2.39 14.73 -8.27
CA ASP A 545 -3.20 14.22 -7.18
C ASP A 545 -2.35 13.40 -6.20
N PHE A 546 -2.87 13.14 -4.99
CA PHE A 546 -2.18 12.30 -4.00
C PHE A 546 -2.20 10.80 -4.34
N ASN A 547 -2.80 10.41 -5.46
CA ASN A 547 -2.69 9.06 -6.03
C ASN A 547 -1.49 8.91 -6.97
N GLY A 548 -0.79 10.02 -7.28
CA GLY A 548 0.40 10.04 -8.14
C GLY A 548 0.09 10.23 -9.63
N ARG A 549 -1.13 10.65 -9.96
CA ARG A 549 -1.51 10.99 -11.34
C ARG A 549 -1.16 12.44 -11.61
N CYS A 550 -0.42 12.69 -12.69
CA CYS A 550 -0.21 14.03 -13.20
C CYS A 550 -1.50 14.52 -13.85
N LEU A 551 -2.03 15.62 -13.35
CA LEU A 551 -3.26 16.24 -13.84
C LEU A 551 -2.98 17.27 -14.94
N HIS A 552 -1.95 18.10 -14.72
CA HIS A 552 -1.57 19.17 -15.65
C HIS A 552 -0.06 19.35 -15.67
N THR A 553 0.46 19.79 -16.82
CA THR A 553 1.84 20.24 -17.01
C THR A 553 1.80 21.64 -17.63
N MET A 554 2.52 22.59 -17.02
CA MET A 554 2.58 23.98 -17.43
C MET A 554 4.04 24.39 -17.60
N ASN A 555 4.39 25.00 -18.74
CA ASN A 555 5.74 25.48 -18.99
C ASN A 555 5.85 26.95 -18.58
N ALA A 556 6.66 27.26 -17.55
CA ALA A 556 6.86 28.62 -17.06
C ALA A 556 7.96 29.41 -17.78
N GLY A 557 8.79 28.73 -18.56
CA GLY A 557 9.96 29.34 -19.19
C GLY A 557 9.69 30.04 -20.51
N LEU A 558 8.43 30.21 -20.96
CA LEU A 558 8.09 30.81 -22.27
C LEU A 558 8.92 30.19 -23.43
N GLY A 559 9.16 28.87 -23.37
CA GLY A 559 9.98 28.13 -24.32
C GLY A 559 11.47 28.06 -23.99
N ARG A 560 11.90 28.58 -22.84
CA ARG A 560 13.27 28.44 -22.30
C ARG A 560 13.27 27.56 -21.06
N ALA A 561 14.31 26.75 -20.88
CA ALA A 561 14.49 26.00 -19.63
C ALA A 561 15.02 26.95 -18.56
N VAL A 562 14.15 27.42 -17.68
CA VAL A 562 14.48 28.30 -16.56
C VAL A 562 14.35 27.51 -15.26
N ALA A 563 15.42 27.43 -14.47
CA ALA A 563 15.36 26.76 -13.16
C ALA A 563 14.44 27.53 -12.21
N ILE A 564 13.31 26.92 -11.86
CA ILE A 564 12.30 27.51 -10.97
C ILE A 564 12.83 27.42 -9.52
N THR A 565 12.75 28.52 -8.79
CA THR A 565 13.15 28.60 -7.37
C THR A 565 11.96 28.54 -6.41
N GLN A 566 10.83 29.11 -6.80
CA GLN A 566 9.63 29.08 -5.98
C GLN A 566 8.35 29.13 -6.82
N VAL A 567 7.31 28.45 -6.35
CA VAL A 567 5.94 28.54 -6.84
C VAL A 567 5.05 29.06 -5.73
N LEU A 568 4.31 30.12 -5.98
CA LEU A 568 3.35 30.72 -5.06
C LEU A 568 1.94 30.59 -5.61
N LEU A 569 1.07 29.91 -4.87
CA LEU A 569 -0.32 29.71 -5.25
C LEU A 569 -1.20 30.81 -4.66
N LEU A 570 -1.83 31.57 -5.50
CA LEU A 570 -2.81 32.59 -5.14
C LEU A 570 -4.23 32.09 -5.47
N LYS A 571 -5.25 32.81 -5.03
CA LYS A 571 -6.66 32.38 -5.19
C LYS A 571 -7.05 32.11 -6.66
N ARG A 572 -6.54 32.90 -7.62
CA ARG A 572 -6.87 32.83 -9.05
C ARG A 572 -5.66 32.78 -9.98
N SER A 573 -4.47 32.70 -9.43
CA SER A 573 -3.24 32.69 -10.22
C SER A 573 -2.13 31.91 -9.56
N ILE A 574 -1.21 31.39 -10.36
CA ILE A 574 0.02 30.76 -9.91
C ILE A 574 1.16 31.65 -10.34
N LEU A 575 1.95 32.09 -9.38
CA LEU A 575 3.17 32.85 -9.62
C LEU A 575 4.36 31.92 -9.60
N VAL A 576 5.19 31.98 -10.61
CA VAL A 576 6.41 31.19 -10.74
C VAL A 576 7.60 32.10 -10.82
N MET A 577 8.58 31.86 -9.95
CA MET A 577 9.84 32.57 -9.86
C MET A 577 11.00 31.62 -10.15
N GLY A 578 12.05 32.16 -10.75
CA GLY A 578 13.21 31.34 -11.13
C GLY A 578 14.43 32.23 -11.45
N TRP A 579 15.45 31.62 -11.99
CA TRP A 579 16.63 32.32 -12.47
C TRP A 579 16.32 33.15 -13.74
N ASP A 580 15.31 34.01 -13.59
CA ASP A 580 14.89 34.99 -14.59
C ASP A 580 14.50 36.29 -13.89
N ARG A 581 14.52 37.39 -14.63
CA ARG A 581 14.11 38.75 -14.18
C ARG A 581 12.60 38.94 -14.27
N ILE A 582 11.91 38.00 -14.91
CA ILE A 582 10.47 38.04 -15.17
C ILE A 582 9.77 37.08 -14.22
N LEU A 583 8.69 37.55 -13.62
CA LEU A 583 7.73 36.68 -12.91
C LEU A 583 6.74 36.13 -13.94
N THR A 584 6.61 34.81 -13.98
CA THR A 584 5.62 34.16 -14.81
C THR A 584 4.33 33.95 -14.03
N VAL A 585 3.19 34.28 -14.65
CA VAL A 585 1.86 34.11 -14.07
C VAL A 585 1.03 33.18 -14.91
N PHE A 586 0.36 32.22 -14.26
CA PHE A 586 -0.72 31.45 -14.87
C PHE A 586 -2.05 31.87 -14.26
N HIS A 587 -2.98 32.37 -15.09
CA HIS A 587 -4.31 32.74 -14.64
C HIS A 587 -5.25 31.54 -14.67
N LEU A 588 -5.81 31.19 -13.50
CA LEU A 588 -6.69 30.04 -13.34
C LEU A 588 -8.14 30.45 -13.61
N HIS A 589 -8.59 30.35 -14.85
CA HIS A 589 -10.01 30.49 -15.19
C HIS A 589 -10.75 29.17 -15.00
N SER A 590 -10.11 28.05 -15.28
CA SER A 590 -10.62 26.69 -15.07
C SER A 590 -9.48 25.69 -15.20
N PHE A 591 -9.39 24.73 -14.28
CA PHE A 591 -8.48 23.58 -14.42
C PHE A 591 -8.96 22.52 -15.42
N SER A 592 -10.08 22.77 -16.10
CA SER A 592 -10.63 21.85 -17.09
C SER A 592 -9.99 21.98 -18.49
N GLN A 593 -9.19 23.03 -18.73
CA GLN A 593 -8.46 23.17 -19.99
C GLN A 593 -7.08 22.49 -19.91
N PRO A 594 -6.67 21.71 -20.93
CA PRO A 594 -5.41 20.94 -20.92
C PRO A 594 -4.13 21.79 -21.02
N SER A 595 -4.22 23.06 -21.38
CA SER A 595 -3.09 24.00 -21.42
C SER A 595 -3.49 25.34 -20.84
N VAL A 596 -2.67 25.83 -19.88
CA VAL A 596 -2.78 27.18 -19.34
C VAL A 596 -1.59 27.95 -19.89
N GLU A 597 -1.83 29.04 -20.66
CA GLU A 597 -0.77 29.86 -21.24
C GLU A 597 -0.12 30.75 -20.16
N PRO A 598 1.21 30.82 -20.12
CA PRO A 598 1.92 31.71 -19.22
C PRO A 598 1.80 33.17 -19.69
N SER A 599 1.72 34.08 -18.75
CA SER A 599 1.79 35.50 -18.97
C SER A 599 2.88 36.15 -18.10
N GLU A 600 3.35 37.32 -18.49
CA GLU A 600 4.35 38.06 -17.74
C GLU A 600 3.68 38.97 -16.72
N TRP A 601 4.17 38.93 -15.45
CA TRP A 601 3.69 39.79 -14.39
C TRP A 601 4.03 41.26 -14.71
N SER A 602 3.03 42.14 -14.64
CA SER A 602 3.19 43.57 -14.91
C SER A 602 3.85 43.91 -16.26
N GLY A 603 3.68 43.00 -17.28
CA GLY A 603 4.12 43.22 -18.65
C GLY A 603 5.63 43.17 -18.87
N GLY A 604 6.38 42.44 -18.02
CA GLY A 604 7.81 42.16 -18.26
C GLY A 604 8.74 42.35 -17.06
N ALA A 605 10.03 42.43 -17.32
CA ALA A 605 11.07 42.50 -16.30
C ALA A 605 10.97 43.79 -15.46
N GLN A 606 10.72 43.64 -14.19
CA GLN A 606 10.64 44.75 -13.23
C GLN A 606 11.81 44.77 -12.25
N HIS A 607 12.41 43.62 -11.97
CA HIS A 607 13.64 43.49 -11.21
C HIS A 607 14.88 43.67 -12.08
N ARG A 608 15.97 44.17 -11.53
CA ARG A 608 17.28 44.24 -12.21
C ARG A 608 17.99 42.89 -12.19
N GLY A 609 17.84 42.15 -11.08
CA GLY A 609 18.39 40.81 -10.88
C GLY A 609 17.32 39.72 -11.07
N HIS A 610 17.72 38.45 -10.89
CA HIS A 610 16.84 37.30 -10.96
C HIS A 610 15.93 37.21 -9.75
N VAL A 611 14.64 36.89 -9.95
CA VAL A 611 13.64 36.83 -8.87
C VAL A 611 13.66 35.46 -8.19
N LEU A 612 14.22 35.39 -6.99
CA LEU A 612 14.43 34.12 -6.30
C LEU A 612 13.30 33.70 -5.40
N CYS A 613 12.59 34.66 -4.78
CA CYS A 613 11.56 34.36 -3.79
C CYS A 613 10.42 35.37 -3.77
N ALA A 614 9.28 34.93 -3.25
CA ALA A 614 8.14 35.79 -2.99
C ALA A 614 7.40 35.38 -1.72
N ALA A 615 6.70 36.36 -1.15
CA ALA A 615 5.77 36.17 -0.04
C ALA A 615 4.46 36.89 -0.32
N PHE A 616 3.35 36.33 0.11
CA PHE A 616 2.02 36.92 -0.06
C PHE A 616 1.35 37.16 1.30
N GLN A 617 0.84 38.36 1.49
CA GLN A 617 0.01 38.73 2.63
C GLN A 617 -1.39 39.05 2.14
N PRO A 618 -2.38 38.25 2.50
CA PRO A 618 -3.77 38.57 2.19
C PRO A 618 -4.17 39.94 2.76
N PRO A 619 -5.04 40.72 2.10
CA PRO A 619 -5.75 40.30 0.87
C PRO A 619 -5.01 40.60 -0.44
N GLN A 620 -4.03 41.52 -0.47
CA GLN A 620 -3.56 42.08 -1.76
C GLN A 620 -2.05 42.37 -1.82
N THR A 621 -1.27 42.13 -0.79
CA THR A 621 0.14 42.53 -0.75
C THR A 621 1.05 41.36 -1.13
N LEU A 622 1.84 41.49 -2.19
CA LEU A 622 2.87 40.58 -2.62
C LEU A 622 4.23 41.24 -2.44
N ALA A 623 5.22 40.49 -1.98
CA ALA A 623 6.61 40.97 -1.95
C ALA A 623 7.47 39.96 -2.73
N THR A 624 8.40 40.45 -3.56
CA THR A 624 9.35 39.65 -4.33
C THR A 624 10.77 40.08 -4.02
N GLY A 625 11.70 39.14 -3.99
CA GLY A 625 13.12 39.37 -3.70
C GLY A 625 14.00 38.80 -4.80
N SER A 626 15.07 39.53 -5.12
CA SER A 626 16.02 39.22 -6.18
C SER A 626 17.43 38.93 -5.68
N ASP A 627 18.26 38.38 -6.55
CA ASP A 627 19.66 38.04 -6.29
C ASP A 627 20.58 39.25 -6.11
N ASP A 628 20.14 40.43 -6.55
CA ASP A 628 20.84 41.70 -6.34
C ASP A 628 20.46 42.44 -5.04
N GLY A 629 19.68 41.80 -4.16
CA GLY A 629 19.24 42.39 -2.88
C GLY A 629 18.04 43.32 -2.99
N GLU A 630 17.41 43.46 -4.16
CA GLU A 630 16.22 44.27 -4.34
C GLU A 630 14.96 43.53 -3.86
N ILE A 631 14.11 44.22 -3.10
CA ILE A 631 12.79 43.76 -2.70
C ILE A 631 11.75 44.70 -3.29
N ILE A 632 10.80 44.18 -4.03
CA ILE A 632 9.67 44.97 -4.55
C ILE A 632 8.39 44.49 -3.88
N VAL A 633 7.62 45.46 -3.36
CA VAL A 633 6.29 45.21 -2.79
C VAL A 633 5.24 45.65 -3.82
N TRP A 634 4.30 44.74 -4.10
CA TRP A 634 3.29 44.87 -5.14
C TRP A 634 1.87 44.88 -4.58
N ASN A 635 0.98 45.51 -5.32
CA ASN A 635 -0.43 45.25 -5.18
C ASN A 635 -0.80 44.09 -6.11
N ASN A 636 -1.26 42.95 -5.54
CA ASN A 636 -1.57 41.74 -6.28
C ASN A 636 -2.74 41.89 -7.29
N SER A 637 -3.69 42.80 -7.03
CA SER A 637 -4.84 42.98 -7.89
C SER A 637 -4.57 43.85 -9.11
N THR A 638 -3.64 44.80 -8.99
CA THR A 638 -3.30 45.78 -10.05
C THR A 638 -1.94 45.51 -10.68
N GLU A 639 -1.18 44.57 -10.13
CA GLU A 639 0.20 44.24 -10.52
C GLU A 639 1.16 45.43 -10.48
N LYS A 640 0.80 46.51 -9.80
CA LYS A 640 1.62 47.71 -9.68
C LYS A 640 2.58 47.60 -8.50
N ALA A 641 3.84 48.00 -8.72
CA ALA A 641 4.84 48.13 -7.68
C ALA A 641 4.46 49.29 -6.73
N LEU A 642 4.34 49.00 -5.43
CA LEU A 642 4.04 49.96 -4.40
C LEU A 642 5.30 50.54 -3.79
N ARG A 643 6.31 49.72 -3.55
CA ARG A 643 7.60 50.13 -2.94
C ARG A 643 8.73 49.27 -3.50
N ARG A 644 9.93 49.88 -3.58
CA ARG A 644 11.19 49.21 -3.88
C ARG A 644 12.15 49.43 -2.73
N LEU A 645 12.76 48.36 -2.23
CA LEU A 645 13.67 48.35 -1.10
C LEU A 645 14.96 47.68 -1.52
N ARG A 646 16.11 48.11 -1.05
CA ARG A 646 17.40 47.46 -1.25
C ARG A 646 18.02 47.15 0.09
N LEU A 647 18.59 46.00 0.27
CA LEU A 647 19.37 45.63 1.43
C LEU A 647 20.79 46.15 1.22
N HIS A 648 21.21 47.09 2.04
CA HIS A 648 22.62 47.54 2.11
C HIS A 648 23.31 46.80 3.25
N ALA A 649 24.51 46.30 3.03
CA ALA A 649 25.36 45.80 4.10
C ALA A 649 26.02 46.98 4.81
N GLU A 650 25.59 47.29 6.04
CA GLU A 650 26.38 48.17 6.89
C GLU A 650 27.55 47.39 7.49
N HIS A 651 28.74 47.75 7.10
CA HIS A 651 29.97 47.39 7.81
C HIS A 651 30.07 48.21 9.07
N ASP A 652 29.57 47.72 10.21
CA ASP A 652 30.08 48.10 11.51
C ASP A 652 29.91 46.96 12.53
N CYS A 653 31.03 46.31 12.81
CA CYS A 653 31.16 45.31 13.88
C CYS A 653 31.57 46.02 15.18
N THR A 654 30.66 46.68 15.88
CA THR A 654 30.81 46.92 17.33
C THR A 654 29.52 47.51 17.90
N LYS A 655 28.67 46.67 18.44
CA LYS A 655 27.85 46.79 19.67
C LYS A 655 26.53 46.01 19.55
N PRO A 656 26.14 45.25 20.56
CA PRO A 656 24.87 44.55 20.55
C PRO A 656 23.77 45.49 21.07
N GLN A 657 22.98 46.05 20.18
CA GLN A 657 21.71 46.68 20.54
C GLN A 657 20.69 46.49 19.44
N GLY A 658 19.55 46.00 19.83
CA GLY A 658 18.21 45.95 19.30
C GLY A 658 17.99 46.24 17.81
N ASN A 659 17.58 45.21 17.09
CA ASN A 659 17.23 45.20 15.68
C ASN A 659 16.14 46.22 15.31
N TYR A 660 16.52 47.34 14.75
CA TYR A 660 15.66 48.14 13.89
C TYR A 660 16.41 48.43 12.60
N LEU A 661 15.94 47.91 11.49
CA LEU A 661 16.41 48.28 10.15
C LEU A 661 15.95 49.69 9.81
N GLY A 662 16.91 50.65 9.84
CA GLY A 662 16.71 52.01 9.37
C GLY A 662 16.86 52.08 7.85
N PHE A 663 15.89 52.68 7.18
CA PHE A 663 15.92 52.93 5.74
C PHE A 663 16.29 54.38 5.46
N GLN A 664 17.37 54.60 4.69
CA GLN A 664 17.65 55.90 4.10
C GLN A 664 17.60 55.83 2.58
N SER A 665 16.89 56.74 1.98
CA SER A 665 16.86 56.94 0.53
C SER A 665 17.90 58.00 0.14
N SER A 666 18.93 57.66 -0.62
CA SER A 666 19.76 58.65 -1.31
C SER A 666 20.17 58.16 -2.69
N SER A 667 19.93 59.02 -3.64
CA SER A 667 20.42 58.91 -5.02
C SER A 667 21.86 59.45 -5.07
N THR A 668 22.80 58.64 -5.58
CA THR A 668 23.92 59.08 -6.45
C THR A 668 24.73 57.87 -6.91
N ASP A 669 25.01 57.84 -8.23
CA ASP A 669 25.85 56.85 -8.91
C ASP A 669 27.31 57.03 -8.49
N THR A 670 27.95 55.93 -8.03
CA THR A 670 29.41 55.73 -8.14
C THR A 670 29.68 54.23 -8.11
N ASP A 671 30.38 53.73 -9.09
CA ASP A 671 30.88 52.35 -9.22
C ASP A 671 31.85 51.98 -8.10
N GLU A 672 31.41 51.13 -7.18
CA GLU A 672 32.30 50.36 -6.31
C GLU A 672 31.71 48.92 -6.21
N SER A 673 32.57 47.92 -6.23
CA SER A 673 32.26 46.51 -6.13
C SER A 673 31.66 46.15 -4.77
N GLU A 674 30.37 46.47 -4.58
CA GLU A 674 29.61 46.15 -3.37
C GLU A 674 29.27 44.65 -3.37
N SER A 675 29.59 43.98 -2.27
CA SER A 675 29.13 42.60 -2.01
C SER A 675 27.60 42.57 -1.96
N ARG A 676 26.98 42.07 -3.01
CA ARG A 676 25.52 42.00 -3.16
C ARG A 676 24.99 40.80 -2.39
N HIS A 677 24.10 41.03 -1.44
CA HIS A 677 23.42 39.96 -0.70
C HIS A 677 22.12 39.60 -1.37
N ALA A 678 22.06 38.37 -1.91
CA ALA A 678 20.86 37.85 -2.55
C ALA A 678 19.73 37.61 -1.52
N VAL A 679 18.52 38.03 -1.85
CA VAL A 679 17.32 37.76 -1.05
C VAL A 679 16.84 36.36 -1.36
N THR A 680 17.09 35.39 -0.48
CA THR A 680 16.76 33.99 -0.69
C THR A 680 15.39 33.60 -0.15
N ARG A 681 14.88 34.33 0.86
CA ARG A 681 13.52 34.11 1.40
C ARG A 681 12.90 35.38 1.92
N LEU A 682 11.58 35.48 1.76
CA LEU A 682 10.73 36.53 2.30
C LEU A 682 9.61 35.92 3.15
N LEU A 683 9.26 36.60 4.23
CA LEU A 683 8.15 36.26 5.10
C LEU A 683 7.45 37.52 5.60
N PHE A 684 6.13 37.58 5.55
CA PHE A 684 5.34 38.58 6.25
C PHE A 684 5.15 38.18 7.71
N ILE A 685 5.36 39.11 8.61
CA ILE A 685 5.17 38.88 10.06
C ILE A 685 3.67 39.03 10.35
N PRO A 686 3.00 37.99 10.89
CA PRO A 686 1.57 38.05 11.20
C PRO A 686 1.25 39.20 12.16
N GLY A 687 0.22 39.98 11.86
CA GLY A 687 -0.22 41.10 12.67
C GLY A 687 0.59 42.41 12.53
N ARG A 688 1.58 42.43 11.64
CA ARG A 688 2.35 43.64 11.28
C ARG A 688 2.43 43.81 9.76
N THR A 689 2.52 45.05 9.29
CA THR A 689 2.76 45.36 7.87
C THR A 689 4.24 45.23 7.47
N SER A 690 5.05 44.58 8.30
CA SER A 690 6.49 44.45 8.13
C SER A 690 6.83 43.14 7.38
N VAL A 691 7.80 43.21 6.48
CA VAL A 691 8.37 42.08 5.76
C VAL A 691 9.72 41.71 6.40
N ALA A 692 9.92 40.47 6.77
CA ALA A 692 11.22 39.94 7.16
C ALA A 692 11.90 39.32 5.95
N ALA A 693 13.16 39.62 5.70
CA ALA A 693 13.95 39.07 4.63
C ALA A 693 15.14 38.27 5.19
N ALA A 694 15.43 37.11 4.64
CA ALA A 694 16.66 36.38 4.85
C ALA A 694 17.57 36.60 3.62
N ALA A 695 18.80 37.02 3.87
CA ALA A 695 19.82 37.22 2.83
C ALA A 695 20.93 36.18 3.00
N ALA A 696 21.45 35.66 1.90
CA ALA A 696 22.64 34.81 1.86
C ALA A 696 23.63 35.34 0.83
N LEU A 697 24.92 35.21 1.14
CA LEU A 697 25.99 35.41 0.18
C LEU A 697 25.94 34.27 -0.85
N LEU A 698 25.53 34.56 -2.07
CA LEU A 698 25.68 33.62 -3.18
C LEU A 698 27.11 33.75 -3.71
N TYR A 699 27.96 32.76 -3.38
CA TYR A 699 29.15 32.49 -4.18
C TYR A 699 28.67 31.85 -5.49
N CYS A 700 28.74 32.59 -6.59
CA CYS A 700 28.77 31.95 -7.91
C CYS A 700 30.11 31.22 -8.09
N PRO A 701 30.10 29.91 -8.46
CA PRO A 701 31.32 29.22 -8.86
C PRO A 701 31.88 29.78 -10.16
#